data_d9b9e313bf75ff028adffe393a66bd94
#
_entry.id   d9b9e313bf75ff028adffe393a66bd94
#
_cell.length_a   1.000
_cell.length_b   1.000
_cell.length_c   1.000
_cell.angle_alpha   90.00
_cell.angle_beta   90.00
_cell.angle_gamma   90.00
#
_symmetry.space_group_name_H-M   'P 1'
#
loop_
_entity.id
_entity.type
_entity.pdbx_description
1 polymer ?
#
loop_
_entity_poly.entity_id
_entity_poly.type
_entity_poly.pdbx_seq_one_letter_code
_entity_poly.pdbx_strand_id
1 'polypeptide(L)'
;MGRVRWRRLVSQIGRSVAVWAVSTVTMLVLAGILPDFQLQSADGDSATRIAVTAAFGAGAFGLLSALVWPLLVRLLLLVPALVLGLLVFVLNGSLLLIALRINPDGGLRGQVAPETAVVVAAVMSAVASATGGALAVRDDDAYRRRLYRLADRRRRTLPPGPSSPGTVFLQLDGVGHDVLLGAVARGLMPTVAKLLGGDRPSHRLTPWRTDWSSQTGASQLGILHGSNHDIPAFRWYEKDTGEVMVCNRPTSAAELQRRAIEYTGDGGLLTVDGASRGNLFSGGADEQALVLSIATRRRNRENRSRAGYFAYFSDPANAVRTAMSFVAEVGREIGQSTRARLTKQRPRIKRGGLYPLVRAFATVVERDVVVAAVMGDMLAGRTAVYADLVAYDEVAHHSGPRSRDAAKVLQRLDRALALIENVAEHAPRPYRVVVLSDHGQSPGETFQGRYGLTLGDLVRAGCGLPVPRRARRTHSGAEARAAVRAALRRPVEKGDGLHRQPGRHSEPVVLASGNLGLVSFPDVPHRMTKEEIDARHPALLTTLANHPGVGFVLVRSEEHGGVVLGAHGAELPVAELDDKQGPLADFGPGVADAVRRTHSFPHTADIMVNSWYDPAEGEVLAFEEQIGSHGGLGGSQAKPFLLSPHTFSPPVEDGEDLVGAEHVHRVLRRWLRECNGPQVPLAAEPEEHAA
;
A
#
# COMPACT_ATOMS: atom_id res chain seq x y z
N MET A 1 -33.37 26.41 10.45
CA MET A 1 -32.36 25.76 11.32
C MET A 1 -32.94 24.77 12.33
N GLY A 2 -34.13 24.93 12.89
CA GLY A 2 -34.72 24.02 13.91
C GLY A 2 -35.06 22.60 13.41
N ARG A 3 -35.67 22.43 12.22
CA ARG A 3 -36.08 21.11 11.68
C ARG A 3 -34.90 20.16 11.37
N VAL A 4 -33.74 20.67 11.01
CA VAL A 4 -32.53 19.86 10.71
C VAL A 4 -31.88 19.36 12.02
N ARG A 5 -31.89 20.15 13.08
CA ARG A 5 -31.40 19.72 14.41
C ARG A 5 -32.28 18.63 15.01
N TRP A 6 -33.60 18.72 14.89
CA TRP A 6 -34.55 17.76 15.43
C TRP A 6 -34.45 16.39 14.73
N ARG A 7 -34.40 16.35 13.40
CA ARG A 7 -34.18 15.09 12.64
C ARG A 7 -32.89 14.38 13.02
N ARG A 8 -31.83 15.14 13.31
CA ARG A 8 -30.51 14.59 13.75
C ARG A 8 -30.59 13.99 15.14
N LEU A 9 -31.26 14.66 16.07
CA LEU A 9 -31.48 14.18 17.44
C LEU A 9 -32.27 12.87 17.43
N VAL A 10 -33.33 12.82 16.66
CA VAL A 10 -34.18 11.63 16.48
C VAL A 10 -33.38 10.47 15.89
N SER A 11 -32.53 10.72 14.87
CA SER A 11 -31.68 9.68 14.28
C SER A 11 -30.63 9.16 15.29
N GLN A 12 -30.03 10.00 16.13
CA GLN A 12 -29.08 9.57 17.17
C GLN A 12 -29.75 8.73 18.25
N ILE A 13 -30.92 9.19 18.72
CA ILE A 13 -31.73 8.45 19.71
C ILE A 13 -32.15 7.10 19.09
N GLY A 14 -32.64 7.08 17.87
CA GLY A 14 -33.03 5.85 17.19
C GLY A 14 -31.91 4.82 17.08
N ARG A 15 -30.68 5.28 16.83
CA ARG A 15 -29.50 4.40 16.81
C ARG A 15 -29.14 3.86 18.19
N SER A 16 -29.15 4.73 19.20
CA SER A 16 -28.88 4.29 20.57
C SER A 16 -29.91 3.27 21.04
N VAL A 17 -31.18 3.47 20.70
CA VAL A 17 -32.27 2.52 20.98
C VAL A 17 -32.07 1.21 20.21
N ALA A 18 -31.66 1.25 18.94
CA ALA A 18 -31.40 0.04 18.15
C ALA A 18 -30.22 -0.78 18.73
N VAL A 19 -29.10 -0.12 19.09
CA VAL A 19 -27.96 -0.78 19.75
C VAL A 19 -28.39 -1.38 21.08
N TRP A 20 -29.12 -0.64 21.90
CA TRP A 20 -29.65 -1.13 23.17
C TRP A 20 -30.58 -2.33 22.99
N ALA A 21 -31.51 -2.30 22.06
CA ALA A 21 -32.42 -3.41 21.78
C ALA A 21 -31.68 -4.67 21.33
N VAL A 22 -30.70 -4.55 20.41
CA VAL A 22 -29.88 -5.69 19.96
C VAL A 22 -29.03 -6.23 21.12
N SER A 23 -28.46 -5.37 21.93
CA SER A 23 -27.69 -5.78 23.14
C SER A 23 -28.59 -6.50 24.15
N THR A 24 -29.82 -6.06 24.34
CA THR A 24 -30.82 -6.73 25.20
C THR A 24 -31.13 -8.14 24.70
N VAL A 25 -31.42 -8.29 23.40
CA VAL A 25 -31.66 -9.60 22.79
C VAL A 25 -30.42 -10.51 22.92
N THR A 26 -29.22 -9.96 22.69
CA THR A 26 -27.98 -10.72 22.87
C THR A 26 -27.82 -11.22 24.29
N MET A 27 -28.11 -10.40 25.28
CA MET A 27 -28.04 -10.78 26.71
C MET A 27 -29.03 -11.89 27.04
N LEU A 28 -30.26 -11.84 26.50
CA LEU A 28 -31.27 -12.90 26.66
C LEU A 28 -30.82 -14.23 26.00
N VAL A 29 -30.28 -14.16 24.80
CA VAL A 29 -29.75 -15.34 24.10
C VAL A 29 -28.59 -15.97 24.88
N LEU A 30 -27.67 -15.16 25.37
CA LEU A 30 -26.53 -15.67 26.17
C LEU A 30 -26.99 -16.30 27.47
N ALA A 31 -28.00 -15.72 28.15
CA ALA A 31 -28.59 -16.30 29.36
C ALA A 31 -29.32 -17.62 29.08
N GLY A 32 -29.81 -17.83 27.86
CA GLY A 32 -30.40 -19.10 27.46
C GLY A 32 -29.40 -20.18 27.05
N ILE A 33 -28.17 -19.79 26.70
CA ILE A 33 -27.12 -20.72 26.20
C ILE A 33 -26.10 -21.07 27.28
N LEU A 34 -25.76 -20.10 28.14
CA LEU A 34 -24.71 -20.27 29.17
C LEU A 34 -25.33 -20.65 30.50
N PRO A 35 -25.05 -21.86 31.05
CA PRO A 35 -25.67 -22.34 32.27
C PRO A 35 -25.31 -21.50 33.51
N ASP A 36 -24.12 -20.88 33.49
CA ASP A 36 -23.62 -20.06 34.58
C ASP A 36 -24.00 -18.57 34.47
N PHE A 37 -24.82 -18.21 33.48
CA PHE A 37 -25.34 -16.87 33.28
C PHE A 37 -26.87 -16.86 33.41
N GLN A 38 -27.36 -16.58 34.61
CA GLN A 38 -28.78 -16.57 34.90
C GLN A 38 -29.29 -15.15 35.16
N LEU A 39 -30.35 -14.75 34.46
CA LEU A 39 -31.05 -13.48 34.63
C LEU A 39 -32.30 -13.59 35.48
N GLN A 40 -32.62 -14.78 36.00
CA GLN A 40 -33.78 -15.06 36.84
C GLN A 40 -33.35 -15.35 38.29
N SER A 41 -34.25 -15.06 39.24
CA SER A 41 -34.04 -15.38 40.66
C SER A 41 -34.18 -16.90 40.88
N ALA A 42 -33.68 -17.38 42.04
CA ALA A 42 -33.80 -18.79 42.42
C ALA A 42 -35.24 -19.30 42.51
N ASP A 43 -36.18 -18.39 42.75
CA ASP A 43 -37.62 -18.69 42.91
C ASP A 43 -38.41 -18.68 41.59
N GLY A 44 -37.73 -18.40 40.44
CA GLY A 44 -38.35 -18.27 39.13
C GLY A 44 -39.01 -16.90 38.89
N ASP A 45 -38.76 -16.30 37.72
CA ASP A 45 -39.32 -15.00 37.35
C ASP A 45 -40.20 -15.11 36.11
N SER A 46 -41.16 -14.20 35.99
CA SER A 46 -41.94 -14.07 34.76
C SER A 46 -41.09 -13.64 33.57
N ALA A 47 -41.44 -14.07 32.36
CA ALA A 47 -40.73 -13.70 31.12
C ALA A 47 -40.57 -12.17 30.97
N THR A 48 -41.54 -11.39 31.43
CA THR A 48 -41.51 -9.94 31.41
C THR A 48 -40.41 -9.41 32.34
N ARG A 49 -40.24 -10.01 33.54
CA ARG A 49 -39.25 -9.58 34.51
C ARG A 49 -37.81 -9.89 34.03
N ILE A 50 -37.61 -11.05 33.46
CA ILE A 50 -36.35 -11.45 32.78
C ILE A 50 -35.98 -10.46 31.68
N ALA A 51 -36.98 -10.10 30.81
CA ALA A 51 -36.77 -9.15 29.73
C ALA A 51 -36.38 -7.73 30.24
N VAL A 52 -37.06 -7.27 31.30
CA VAL A 52 -36.74 -5.97 31.94
C VAL A 52 -35.33 -5.97 32.53
N THR A 53 -34.95 -7.05 33.22
CA THR A 53 -33.59 -7.22 33.77
C THR A 53 -32.52 -7.21 32.69
N ALA A 54 -32.75 -7.92 31.58
CA ALA A 54 -31.85 -7.90 30.43
C ALA A 54 -31.75 -6.49 29.81
N ALA A 55 -32.87 -5.80 29.65
CA ALA A 55 -32.91 -4.45 29.10
C ALA A 55 -32.16 -3.43 29.96
N PHE A 56 -32.37 -3.50 31.29
CA PHE A 56 -31.68 -2.64 32.24
C PHE A 56 -30.18 -2.95 32.31
N GLY A 57 -29.79 -4.24 32.39
CA GLY A 57 -28.40 -4.68 32.41
C GLY A 57 -27.64 -4.28 31.13
N ALA A 58 -28.24 -4.45 29.95
CA ALA A 58 -27.66 -4.00 28.69
C ALA A 58 -27.51 -2.48 28.61
N GLY A 59 -28.47 -1.73 29.12
CA GLY A 59 -28.41 -0.27 29.18
C GLY A 59 -27.34 0.26 30.15
N ALA A 60 -27.26 -0.32 31.34
CA ALA A 60 -26.28 0.02 32.37
C ALA A 60 -24.86 -0.34 31.87
N PHE A 61 -24.65 -1.51 31.26
CA PHE A 61 -23.39 -1.91 30.69
C PHE A 61 -22.94 -0.96 29.57
N GLY A 62 -23.85 -0.59 28.65
CA GLY A 62 -23.59 0.36 27.58
C GLY A 62 -23.20 1.75 28.10
N LEU A 63 -23.89 2.24 29.14
CA LEU A 63 -23.61 3.54 29.77
C LEU A 63 -22.27 3.53 30.48
N LEU A 64 -21.99 2.51 31.29
CA LEU A 64 -20.72 2.35 32.01
C LEU A 64 -19.56 2.24 31.03
N SER A 65 -19.70 1.45 29.97
CA SER A 65 -18.70 1.33 28.92
C SER A 65 -18.44 2.69 28.25
N ALA A 66 -19.46 3.45 27.93
CA ALA A 66 -19.33 4.77 27.32
C ALA A 66 -18.65 5.82 28.21
N LEU A 67 -18.81 5.73 29.53
CA LEU A 67 -18.23 6.67 30.51
C LEU A 67 -16.79 6.26 30.87
N VAL A 68 -16.57 4.99 31.13
CA VAL A 68 -15.29 4.47 31.65
C VAL A 68 -14.25 4.32 30.56
N TRP A 69 -14.64 3.91 29.35
CA TRP A 69 -13.72 3.64 28.25
C TRP A 69 -12.83 4.83 27.83
N PRO A 70 -13.32 6.06 27.67
CA PRO A 70 -12.48 7.21 27.34
C PRO A 70 -11.45 7.56 28.40
N LEU A 71 -11.75 7.27 29.69
CA LEU A 71 -10.82 7.48 30.80
C LEU A 71 -9.73 6.40 30.81
N LEU A 72 -10.11 5.15 30.60
CA LEU A 72 -9.20 4.01 30.56
C LEU A 72 -8.22 4.09 29.39
N VAL A 73 -8.68 4.49 28.20
CA VAL A 73 -7.81 4.64 27.03
C VAL A 73 -6.68 5.63 27.29
N ARG A 74 -6.94 6.72 28.02
CA ARG A 74 -5.91 7.69 28.39
C ARG A 74 -4.86 7.13 29.36
N LEU A 75 -5.28 6.27 30.28
CA LEU A 75 -4.39 5.60 31.24
C LEU A 75 -3.59 4.46 30.61
N LEU A 76 -4.18 3.75 29.65
CA LEU A 76 -3.65 2.54 29.05
C LEU A 76 -2.65 2.78 27.89
N LEU A 77 -2.50 4.03 27.43
CA LEU A 77 -1.50 4.40 26.42
C LEU A 77 -0.04 4.08 26.82
N LEU A 78 0.18 3.78 28.09
CA LEU A 78 1.49 3.45 28.66
C LEU A 78 1.79 1.94 28.73
N VAL A 79 0.85 1.07 28.35
CA VAL A 79 0.94 -0.40 28.53
C VAL A 79 1.16 -1.11 27.19
N PRO A 80 1.99 -2.18 27.13
CA PRO A 80 2.19 -2.98 25.89
C PRO A 80 0.90 -3.58 25.35
N ALA A 81 0.73 -3.61 24.03
CA ALA A 81 -0.52 -3.96 23.33
C ALA A 81 -1.12 -5.33 23.72
N LEU A 82 -0.30 -6.30 24.13
CA LEU A 82 -0.74 -7.63 24.51
C LEU A 82 -1.38 -7.64 25.91
N VAL A 83 -0.80 -6.88 26.85
CA VAL A 83 -1.35 -6.68 28.21
C VAL A 83 -2.62 -5.83 28.10
N LEU A 84 -2.65 -4.86 27.17
CA LEU A 84 -3.82 -4.04 26.87
C LEU A 84 -5.02 -4.89 26.44
N GLY A 85 -4.80 -5.87 25.53
CA GLY A 85 -5.86 -6.77 25.08
C GLY A 85 -6.48 -7.57 26.24
N LEU A 86 -5.65 -8.17 27.08
CA LEU A 86 -6.12 -8.93 28.23
C LEU A 86 -6.84 -8.05 29.25
N LEU A 87 -6.29 -6.87 29.53
CA LEU A 87 -6.87 -5.91 30.48
C LEU A 87 -8.24 -5.40 30.00
N VAL A 88 -8.43 -5.21 28.70
CA VAL A 88 -9.72 -4.85 28.09
C VAL A 88 -10.79 -5.90 28.37
N PHE A 89 -10.48 -7.18 28.25
CA PHE A 89 -11.42 -8.27 28.56
C PHE A 89 -11.80 -8.30 30.05
N VAL A 90 -10.82 -8.18 30.94
CA VAL A 90 -11.05 -8.17 32.38
C VAL A 90 -11.89 -6.95 32.80
N LEU A 91 -11.58 -5.76 32.27
CA LEU A 91 -12.31 -4.54 32.57
C LEU A 91 -13.76 -4.58 32.06
N ASN A 92 -13.99 -5.09 30.84
CA ASN A 92 -15.34 -5.25 30.33
C ASN A 92 -16.14 -6.29 31.13
N GLY A 93 -15.51 -7.38 31.59
CA GLY A 93 -16.13 -8.33 32.50
C GLY A 93 -16.53 -7.69 33.83
N SER A 94 -15.65 -6.88 34.41
CA SER A 94 -15.91 -6.14 35.64
C SER A 94 -17.05 -5.11 35.50
N LEU A 95 -17.10 -4.40 34.35
CA LEU A 95 -18.19 -3.46 34.05
C LEU A 95 -19.55 -4.18 33.94
N LEU A 96 -19.56 -5.38 33.35
CA LEU A 96 -20.78 -6.19 33.28
C LEU A 96 -21.22 -6.63 34.67
N LEU A 97 -20.32 -7.10 35.52
CA LEU A 97 -20.64 -7.47 36.93
C LEU A 97 -21.20 -6.31 37.71
N ILE A 98 -20.61 -5.10 37.55
CA ILE A 98 -21.11 -3.86 38.17
C ILE A 98 -22.51 -3.53 37.63
N ALA A 99 -22.72 -3.59 36.33
CA ALA A 99 -24.00 -3.32 35.67
C ALA A 99 -25.13 -4.23 36.18
N LEU A 100 -24.82 -5.53 36.42
CA LEU A 100 -25.79 -6.47 36.97
C LEU A 100 -26.07 -6.25 38.46
N ARG A 101 -25.13 -5.63 39.23
CA ARG A 101 -25.31 -5.28 40.65
C ARG A 101 -26.08 -3.98 40.91
N ILE A 102 -26.15 -3.07 39.95
CA ILE A 102 -26.80 -1.77 40.06
C ILE A 102 -28.34 -1.87 39.90
N ASN A 103 -28.91 -3.04 39.70
CA ASN A 103 -30.33 -3.21 39.49
C ASN A 103 -31.13 -2.72 40.72
N PRO A 104 -32.13 -1.79 40.58
CA PRO A 104 -32.82 -1.16 41.69
C PRO A 104 -33.71 -2.10 42.51
N ASP A 105 -34.14 -3.24 41.93
CA ASP A 105 -35.06 -4.16 42.57
C ASP A 105 -34.41 -5.17 43.51
N GLY A 106 -33.41 -4.79 44.28
CA GLY A 106 -32.81 -5.44 45.46
C GLY A 106 -32.82 -6.97 45.64
N GLY A 107 -33.48 -7.70 44.77
CA GLY A 107 -33.71 -9.14 44.83
C GLY A 107 -33.03 -9.99 43.75
N LEU A 108 -32.51 -9.38 42.70
CA LEU A 108 -31.92 -10.09 41.56
C LEU A 108 -30.39 -10.19 41.70
N ARG A 109 -29.94 -11.16 42.45
CA ARG A 109 -28.55 -11.61 42.38
C ARG A 109 -28.40 -12.49 41.10
N GLY A 110 -28.16 -11.84 39.97
CA GLY A 110 -27.61 -12.56 38.81
C GLY A 110 -26.29 -13.17 39.25
N GLN A 111 -26.25 -14.45 39.50
CA GLN A 111 -25.00 -15.17 39.76
C GLN A 111 -24.32 -15.44 38.45
N VAL A 112 -23.22 -14.77 38.22
CA VAL A 112 -22.37 -15.05 37.02
C VAL A 112 -20.98 -15.37 37.54
N ALA A 113 -20.47 -16.52 37.14
CA ALA A 113 -19.06 -16.83 37.38
C ALA A 113 -18.18 -15.80 36.70
N PRO A 114 -17.08 -15.34 37.31
CA PRO A 114 -16.22 -14.28 36.74
C PRO A 114 -15.75 -14.57 35.31
N GLU A 115 -15.47 -15.84 35.00
CA GLU A 115 -15.06 -16.27 33.66
C GLU A 115 -16.19 -16.07 32.63
N THR A 116 -17.41 -16.44 32.99
CA THR A 116 -18.60 -16.29 32.16
C THR A 116 -18.96 -14.81 31.95
N ALA A 117 -18.77 -13.97 32.97
CA ALA A 117 -18.95 -12.51 32.85
C ALA A 117 -18.00 -11.89 31.82
N VAL A 118 -16.75 -12.36 31.74
CA VAL A 118 -15.79 -11.92 30.73
C VAL A 118 -16.25 -12.30 29.34
N VAL A 119 -16.71 -13.54 29.13
CA VAL A 119 -17.20 -14.01 27.83
C VAL A 119 -18.46 -13.25 27.41
N VAL A 120 -19.44 -13.09 28.31
CA VAL A 120 -20.68 -12.34 28.05
C VAL A 120 -20.36 -10.88 27.70
N ALA A 121 -19.50 -10.22 28.45
CA ALA A 121 -19.09 -8.84 28.21
C ALA A 121 -18.36 -8.70 26.87
N ALA A 122 -17.50 -9.67 26.50
CA ALA A 122 -16.80 -9.66 25.21
C ALA A 122 -17.81 -9.78 24.04
N VAL A 123 -18.76 -10.71 24.12
CA VAL A 123 -19.79 -10.88 23.10
C VAL A 123 -20.71 -9.66 23.03
N MET A 124 -21.17 -9.14 24.17
CA MET A 124 -21.99 -7.92 24.25
C MET A 124 -21.29 -6.72 23.63
N SER A 125 -20.00 -6.51 23.95
CA SER A 125 -19.19 -5.44 23.39
C SER A 125 -19.00 -5.60 21.89
N ALA A 126 -18.73 -6.82 21.43
CA ALA A 126 -18.59 -7.12 20.01
C ALA A 126 -19.89 -6.87 19.23
N VAL A 127 -21.04 -7.32 19.75
CA VAL A 127 -22.36 -7.14 19.13
C VAL A 127 -22.80 -5.67 19.14
N ALA A 128 -22.63 -4.99 20.27
CA ALA A 128 -22.95 -3.56 20.38
C ALA A 128 -22.07 -2.72 19.42
N SER A 129 -20.79 -3.06 19.34
CA SER A 129 -19.82 -2.42 18.44
C SER A 129 -20.13 -2.73 16.98
N ALA A 130 -20.48 -3.99 16.65
CA ALA A 130 -20.87 -4.40 15.31
C ALA A 130 -22.16 -3.70 14.85
N THR A 131 -23.15 -3.63 15.73
CA THR A 131 -24.43 -2.95 15.45
C THR A 131 -24.23 -1.44 15.31
N GLY A 132 -23.49 -0.82 16.21
CA GLY A 132 -23.13 0.60 16.15
C GLY A 132 -22.31 0.92 14.89
N GLY A 133 -21.37 0.06 14.55
CA GLY A 133 -20.55 0.14 13.33
C GLY A 133 -21.38 -0.03 12.06
N ALA A 134 -22.27 -1.01 11.99
CA ALA A 134 -23.19 -1.22 10.85
C ALA A 134 -24.12 -0.03 10.63
N LEU A 135 -24.63 0.54 11.71
CA LEU A 135 -25.45 1.76 11.67
C LEU A 135 -24.62 3.01 11.34
N ALA A 136 -23.33 3.05 11.70
CA ALA A 136 -22.42 4.15 11.41
C ALA A 136 -21.78 4.06 10.01
N VAL A 137 -21.58 2.85 9.47
CA VAL A 137 -21.06 2.62 8.10
C VAL A 137 -22.00 3.19 7.03
N ARG A 138 -23.30 3.29 7.33
CA ARG A 138 -24.27 4.00 6.48
C ARG A 138 -24.17 5.53 6.58
N ASP A 139 -23.37 6.07 7.48
CA ASP A 139 -23.29 7.51 7.74
C ASP A 139 -21.85 8.03 7.62
N ASP A 140 -21.30 8.00 6.39
CA ASP A 140 -20.06 8.72 6.04
C ASP A 140 -20.17 10.21 6.46
N ASP A 141 -21.37 10.76 6.52
CA ASP A 141 -21.61 12.12 6.96
C ASP A 141 -21.40 12.32 8.47
N ALA A 142 -21.56 11.33 9.33
CA ALA A 142 -21.26 11.47 10.76
C ALA A 142 -19.76 11.51 11.01
N TYR A 143 -18.97 10.71 10.30
CA TYR A 143 -17.52 10.72 10.34
C TYR A 143 -16.97 12.06 9.83
N ARG A 144 -17.44 12.53 8.66
CA ARG A 144 -17.09 13.84 8.10
C ARG A 144 -17.40 14.98 9.07
N ARG A 145 -18.61 15.03 9.65
CA ARG A 145 -19.00 16.05 10.64
C ARG A 145 -18.15 16.04 11.90
N ARG A 146 -17.64 14.87 12.31
CA ARG A 146 -16.73 14.78 13.45
C ARG A 146 -15.36 15.35 13.12
N LEU A 147 -14.82 15.03 11.94
CA LEU A 147 -13.57 15.61 11.44
C LEU A 147 -13.67 17.13 11.33
N TYR A 148 -14.76 17.64 10.76
CA TYR A 148 -14.98 19.10 10.68
C TYR A 148 -15.02 19.77 12.05
N ARG A 149 -15.66 19.15 13.04
CA ARG A 149 -15.66 19.68 14.42
C ARG A 149 -14.28 19.65 15.06
N LEU A 150 -13.46 18.66 14.77
CA LEU A 150 -12.08 18.61 15.25
C LEU A 150 -11.22 19.67 14.54
N ALA A 151 -11.39 19.85 13.23
CA ALA A 151 -10.75 20.88 12.46
C ALA A 151 -11.11 22.28 12.98
N ASP A 152 -12.40 22.58 13.13
CA ASP A 152 -12.89 23.85 13.67
C ASP A 152 -12.38 24.13 15.09
N ARG A 153 -12.30 23.12 15.95
CA ARG A 153 -11.73 23.27 17.30
C ARG A 153 -10.25 23.60 17.23
N ARG A 154 -9.46 22.89 16.41
CA ARG A 154 -8.04 23.17 16.25
C ARG A 154 -7.79 24.54 15.63
N ARG A 155 -8.55 24.92 14.59
CA ARG A 155 -8.48 26.26 13.98
C ARG A 155 -8.69 27.40 15.00
N ARG A 156 -9.53 27.19 16.02
CA ARG A 156 -9.80 28.19 17.09
C ARG A 156 -8.73 28.22 18.18
N THR A 157 -7.97 27.16 18.34
CA THR A 157 -6.99 27.02 19.43
C THR A 157 -5.55 27.19 18.97
N LEU A 158 -5.28 27.10 17.66
CA LEU A 158 -3.97 27.33 17.07
C LEU A 158 -3.84 28.80 16.66
N PRO A 159 -2.65 29.41 16.79
CA PRO A 159 -2.37 30.70 16.17
C PRO A 159 -2.66 30.63 14.67
N PRO A 160 -2.94 31.76 14.01
CA PRO A 160 -3.11 31.78 12.56
C PRO A 160 -1.95 31.06 11.89
N GLY A 161 -2.25 30.01 11.11
CA GLY A 161 -1.24 29.26 10.39
C GLY A 161 -0.54 30.13 9.33
N PRO A 162 0.56 29.67 8.75
CA PRO A 162 1.22 30.37 7.64
C PRO A 162 0.20 30.68 6.54
N SER A 163 0.28 31.87 5.94
CA SER A 163 -0.56 32.24 4.80
C SER A 163 -0.20 31.47 3.52
N SER A 164 1.02 30.94 3.48
CA SER A 164 1.50 30.08 2.38
C SER A 164 0.76 28.74 2.35
N PRO A 165 0.36 28.25 1.15
CA PRO A 165 -0.32 26.97 1.03
C PRO A 165 0.59 25.81 1.44
N GLY A 166 0.02 24.81 2.15
CA GLY A 166 0.64 23.49 2.27
C GLY A 166 0.36 22.65 1.04
N THR A 167 1.13 21.58 0.84
CA THR A 167 0.94 20.65 -0.28
C THR A 167 0.78 19.22 0.20
N VAL A 168 -0.24 18.54 -0.30
CA VAL A 168 -0.43 17.10 -0.12
C VAL A 168 -0.13 16.40 -1.43
N PHE A 169 0.83 15.51 -1.44
CA PHE A 169 1.12 14.57 -2.52
C PHE A 169 0.50 13.23 -2.15
N LEU A 170 -0.51 12.81 -2.90
CA LEU A 170 -1.23 11.56 -2.68
C LEU A 170 -0.90 10.59 -3.82
N GLN A 171 -0.06 9.61 -3.53
CA GLN A 171 0.27 8.54 -4.47
C GLN A 171 -0.85 7.50 -4.51
N LEU A 172 -1.31 7.15 -5.70
CA LEU A 172 -2.18 6.02 -5.99
C LEU A 172 -1.31 4.94 -6.62
N ASP A 173 -0.80 4.05 -5.80
CA ASP A 173 0.18 3.03 -6.16
C ASP A 173 -0.31 2.14 -7.31
N GLY A 174 0.50 2.00 -8.35
CA GLY A 174 0.26 1.14 -9.49
C GLY A 174 -0.84 1.59 -10.47
N VAL A 175 -1.40 2.80 -10.31
CA VAL A 175 -2.48 3.29 -11.19
C VAL A 175 -1.89 3.92 -12.44
N GLY A 176 -2.00 3.24 -13.59
CA GLY A 176 -1.58 3.80 -14.88
C GLY A 176 -2.47 4.96 -15.35
N HIS A 177 -1.89 5.84 -16.17
CA HIS A 177 -2.58 6.99 -16.76
C HIS A 177 -3.85 6.61 -17.54
N ASP A 178 -3.78 5.57 -18.37
CA ASP A 178 -4.92 5.05 -19.16
C ASP A 178 -6.01 4.44 -18.26
N VAL A 179 -5.61 3.78 -17.17
CA VAL A 179 -6.52 3.23 -16.16
C VAL A 179 -7.29 4.35 -15.47
N LEU A 180 -6.60 5.43 -15.09
CA LEU A 180 -7.24 6.62 -14.50
C LEU A 180 -8.26 7.22 -15.44
N LEU A 181 -7.87 7.51 -16.70
CA LEU A 181 -8.77 8.06 -17.71
C LEU A 181 -9.96 7.14 -17.96
N GLY A 182 -9.72 5.83 -18.09
CA GLY A 182 -10.78 4.84 -18.24
C GLY A 182 -11.72 4.77 -17.03
N ALA A 183 -11.22 4.99 -15.82
CA ALA A 183 -12.03 5.04 -14.61
C ALA A 183 -12.89 6.30 -14.55
N VAL A 184 -12.33 7.45 -14.93
CA VAL A 184 -13.06 8.72 -15.05
C VAL A 184 -14.18 8.61 -16.09
N ALA A 185 -13.88 8.11 -17.29
CA ALA A 185 -14.85 7.95 -18.37
C ALA A 185 -16.03 7.01 -17.98
N ARG A 186 -15.77 6.00 -17.13
CA ARG A 186 -16.80 5.08 -16.61
C ARG A 186 -17.52 5.60 -15.37
N GLY A 187 -17.25 6.83 -14.92
CA GLY A 187 -17.86 7.42 -13.73
C GLY A 187 -17.44 6.74 -12.41
N LEU A 188 -16.32 6.04 -12.39
CA LEU A 188 -15.83 5.35 -11.18
C LEU A 188 -15.12 6.29 -10.20
N MET A 189 -14.59 7.41 -10.72
CA MET A 189 -13.83 8.41 -9.95
C MET A 189 -14.43 9.81 -10.14
N PRO A 190 -15.61 10.09 -9.57
CA PRO A 190 -16.30 11.37 -9.75
C PRO A 190 -15.55 12.56 -9.16
N THR A 191 -14.72 12.37 -8.15
CA THR A 191 -13.87 13.46 -7.59
C THR A 191 -12.81 13.86 -8.59
N VAL A 192 -12.07 12.88 -9.16
CA VAL A 192 -11.08 13.15 -10.21
C VAL A 192 -11.77 13.75 -11.45
N ALA A 193 -12.95 13.24 -11.85
CA ALA A 193 -13.73 13.80 -12.95
C ALA A 193 -14.08 15.27 -12.71
N LYS A 194 -14.43 15.66 -11.48
CA LYS A 194 -14.68 17.06 -11.11
C LYS A 194 -13.42 17.93 -11.22
N LEU A 195 -12.26 17.41 -10.82
CA LEU A 195 -10.99 18.15 -10.90
C LEU A 195 -10.56 18.44 -12.35
N LEU A 196 -10.84 17.46 -13.25
CA LEU A 196 -10.47 17.55 -14.67
C LEU A 196 -11.56 18.16 -15.57
N GLY A 197 -12.78 18.29 -15.08
CA GLY A 197 -13.95 18.68 -15.88
C GLY A 197 -14.40 20.11 -15.66
N GLY A 198 -15.44 20.51 -16.45
CA GLY A 198 -16.05 21.84 -16.44
C GLY A 198 -15.36 22.82 -17.39
N ASP A 199 -15.93 24.04 -17.49
CA ASP A 199 -15.40 25.11 -18.38
C ASP A 199 -14.02 25.61 -17.94
N ARG A 200 -13.67 25.42 -16.68
CA ARG A 200 -12.37 25.76 -16.08
C ARG A 200 -11.95 24.64 -15.14
N PRO A 201 -11.26 23.62 -15.64
CA PRO A 201 -10.74 22.56 -14.80
C PRO A 201 -9.79 23.12 -13.75
N SER A 202 -9.84 22.60 -12.54
CA SER A 202 -8.94 23.03 -11.47
C SER A 202 -7.57 22.37 -11.53
N HIS A 203 -7.48 21.23 -12.19
CA HIS A 203 -6.27 20.41 -12.31
C HIS A 203 -5.97 20.05 -13.75
N ARG A 204 -4.69 19.82 -14.02
CA ARG A 204 -4.18 19.21 -15.27
C ARG A 204 -3.70 17.80 -15.00
N LEU A 205 -3.86 16.94 -15.97
CA LEU A 205 -3.36 15.57 -15.95
C LEU A 205 -2.20 15.46 -16.93
N THR A 206 -1.01 15.14 -16.42
CA THR A 206 0.20 14.97 -17.22
C THR A 206 0.66 13.53 -17.09
N PRO A 207 0.78 12.74 -18.17
CA PRO A 207 1.44 11.45 -18.12
C PRO A 207 2.94 11.64 -17.90
N TRP A 208 3.59 10.64 -17.28
CA TRP A 208 5.04 10.58 -17.24
C TRP A 208 5.53 9.16 -17.50
N ARG A 209 6.80 8.98 -17.80
CA ARG A 209 7.40 7.68 -18.07
C ARG A 209 8.39 7.31 -16.99
N THR A 210 8.30 6.05 -16.53
CA THR A 210 9.28 5.46 -15.62
C THR A 210 10.53 5.04 -16.38
N ASP A 211 11.59 4.74 -15.62
CA ASP A 211 12.75 3.98 -16.11
C ASP A 211 12.38 2.52 -16.39
N TRP A 212 13.36 1.69 -16.79
CA TRP A 212 13.14 0.25 -16.98
C TRP A 212 12.58 -0.42 -15.72
N SER A 213 13.15 -0.11 -14.55
CA SER A 213 12.62 -0.55 -13.26
C SER A 213 11.32 0.18 -12.91
N SER A 214 10.22 -0.18 -13.59
CA SER A 214 8.89 0.41 -13.40
C SER A 214 8.22 -0.12 -12.14
N GLN A 215 8.64 0.37 -10.97
CA GLN A 215 8.26 -0.17 -9.65
C GLN A 215 8.32 0.87 -8.56
N THR A 216 7.54 0.63 -7.48
CA THR A 216 7.47 1.50 -6.29
C THR A 216 8.86 1.78 -5.71
N GLY A 217 9.73 0.77 -5.60
CA GLY A 217 11.08 0.95 -5.04
C GLY A 217 11.91 1.98 -5.78
N ALA A 218 12.00 1.88 -7.10
CA ALA A 218 12.76 2.82 -7.93
C ALA A 218 12.06 4.18 -8.02
N SER A 219 10.77 4.19 -8.35
CA SER A 219 10.02 5.43 -8.55
C SER A 219 9.90 6.24 -7.27
N GLN A 220 9.55 5.61 -6.14
CA GLN A 220 9.37 6.33 -4.88
C GLN A 220 10.70 6.83 -4.31
N LEU A 221 11.82 6.10 -4.51
CA LEU A 221 13.14 6.60 -4.11
C LEU A 221 13.51 7.84 -4.93
N GLY A 222 13.34 7.78 -6.25
CA GLY A 222 13.58 8.91 -7.16
C GLY A 222 12.71 10.12 -6.80
N ILE A 223 11.39 9.93 -6.58
CA ILE A 223 10.45 11.00 -6.24
C ILE A 223 10.77 11.62 -4.87
N LEU A 224 11.11 10.81 -3.86
CA LEU A 224 11.31 11.29 -2.48
C LEU A 224 12.73 11.79 -2.20
N HIS A 225 13.75 11.25 -2.86
CA HIS A 225 15.15 11.57 -2.60
C HIS A 225 15.95 12.07 -3.81
N GLY A 226 15.26 12.27 -4.96
CA GLY A 226 15.87 12.89 -6.14
C GLY A 226 16.75 11.98 -6.98
N SER A 227 16.95 10.72 -6.59
CA SER A 227 17.68 9.74 -7.40
C SER A 227 17.17 8.32 -7.17
N ASN A 228 17.05 7.58 -8.27
CA ASN A 228 16.88 6.14 -8.30
C ASN A 228 18.04 5.45 -9.03
N HIS A 229 19.19 6.10 -9.05
CA HIS A 229 20.42 5.53 -9.58
C HIS A 229 20.69 4.20 -8.90
N ASP A 230 21.13 3.21 -9.68
CA ASP A 230 21.51 1.88 -9.23
C ASP A 230 20.36 1.06 -8.56
N ILE A 231 19.11 1.29 -9.02
CA ILE A 231 17.97 0.48 -8.66
C ILE A 231 17.49 -0.33 -9.89
N PRO A 232 18.16 -1.43 -10.24
CA PRO A 232 17.89 -2.14 -11.49
C PRO A 232 16.55 -2.90 -11.48
N ALA A 233 16.01 -3.21 -10.29
CA ALA A 233 14.77 -3.94 -10.12
C ALA A 233 14.20 -3.79 -8.70
N PHE A 234 13.06 -4.44 -8.39
CA PHE A 234 12.53 -4.51 -7.03
C PHE A 234 13.41 -5.35 -6.10
N ARG A 235 14.10 -6.35 -6.67
CA ARG A 235 15.07 -7.20 -5.99
C ARG A 235 16.20 -7.60 -6.93
N TRP A 236 17.44 -7.54 -6.46
CA TRP A 236 18.63 -7.93 -7.22
C TRP A 236 19.72 -8.49 -6.30
N TYR A 237 20.69 -9.14 -6.89
CA TYR A 237 21.85 -9.66 -6.19
C TYR A 237 23.05 -8.72 -6.39
N GLU A 238 23.65 -8.28 -5.30
CA GLU A 238 24.86 -7.47 -5.32
C GLU A 238 26.08 -8.38 -5.13
N LYS A 239 26.99 -8.38 -6.10
CA LYS A 239 28.15 -9.28 -6.12
C LYS A 239 29.23 -8.88 -5.11
N ASP A 240 29.38 -7.60 -4.83
CA ASP A 240 30.33 -7.02 -3.90
C ASP A 240 29.98 -7.34 -2.44
N THR A 241 28.69 -7.30 -2.10
CA THR A 241 28.20 -7.61 -0.75
C THR A 241 27.83 -9.08 -0.58
N GLY A 242 27.57 -9.80 -1.67
CA GLY A 242 27.05 -11.16 -1.65
C GLY A 242 25.60 -11.26 -1.17
N GLU A 243 24.85 -10.15 -1.15
CA GLU A 243 23.49 -10.07 -0.60
C GLU A 243 22.46 -9.85 -1.69
N VAL A 244 21.20 -10.26 -1.38
CA VAL A 244 20.03 -9.92 -2.17
C VAL A 244 19.40 -8.67 -1.59
N MET A 245 19.45 -7.59 -2.34
CA MET A 245 18.70 -6.37 -2.03
C MET A 245 17.22 -6.55 -2.39
N VAL A 246 16.34 -6.01 -1.55
CA VAL A 246 14.87 -6.04 -1.76
C VAL A 246 14.27 -4.73 -1.26
N CYS A 247 13.69 -3.94 -2.15
CA CYS A 247 13.23 -2.57 -1.85
C CYS A 247 12.27 -2.50 -0.65
N ASN A 248 11.43 -3.51 -0.45
CA ASN A 248 10.50 -3.55 0.68
C ASN A 248 11.02 -4.33 1.92
N ARG A 249 12.32 -4.53 2.03
CA ARG A 249 12.94 -5.02 3.26
C ARG A 249 13.46 -3.81 4.06
N PRO A 250 13.14 -3.69 5.36
CA PRO A 250 13.54 -2.51 6.14
C PRO A 250 15.03 -2.18 6.10
N THR A 251 15.89 -3.20 6.16
CA THR A 251 17.35 -3.03 6.08
C THR A 251 17.80 -2.53 4.71
N SER A 252 17.29 -3.14 3.65
CA SER A 252 17.59 -2.71 2.28
C SER A 252 17.02 -1.32 1.99
N ALA A 253 15.77 -1.04 2.38
CA ALA A 253 15.18 0.30 2.21
C ALA A 253 15.97 1.40 2.93
N ALA A 254 16.49 1.11 4.14
CA ALA A 254 17.33 2.05 4.88
C ALA A 254 18.66 2.29 4.16
N GLU A 255 19.28 1.25 3.60
CA GLU A 255 20.52 1.34 2.84
C GLU A 255 20.32 2.08 1.52
N LEU A 256 19.28 1.75 0.75
CA LEU A 256 18.98 2.43 -0.51
C LEU A 256 18.72 3.93 -0.31
N GLN A 257 17.96 4.28 0.74
CA GLN A 257 17.76 5.68 1.10
C GLN A 257 19.08 6.37 1.47
N ARG A 258 19.98 5.70 2.20
CA ARG A 258 21.30 6.25 2.55
C ARG A 258 22.14 6.52 1.29
N ARG A 259 22.20 5.55 0.37
CA ARG A 259 22.89 5.68 -0.91
C ARG A 259 22.35 6.85 -1.75
N ALA A 260 21.02 6.97 -1.84
CA ALA A 260 20.39 8.07 -2.58
C ALA A 260 20.75 9.45 -1.98
N ILE A 261 20.72 9.59 -0.65
CA ILE A 261 21.12 10.83 0.03
C ILE A 261 22.61 11.14 -0.19
N GLU A 262 23.46 10.15 -0.13
CA GLU A 262 24.91 10.34 -0.40
C GLU A 262 25.18 10.73 -1.86
N TYR A 263 24.47 10.10 -2.79
CA TYR A 263 24.61 10.36 -4.22
C TYR A 263 24.12 11.78 -4.61
N THR A 264 23.00 12.22 -4.06
CA THR A 264 22.39 13.52 -4.39
C THR A 264 22.89 14.68 -3.52
N GLY A 265 23.43 14.39 -2.34
CA GLY A 265 23.69 15.41 -1.32
C GLY A 265 22.41 16.03 -0.73
N ASP A 266 21.23 15.50 -1.07
CA ASP A 266 19.91 16.05 -0.71
C ASP A 266 19.20 15.17 0.32
N GLY A 267 18.69 15.77 1.39
CA GLY A 267 17.95 15.09 2.43
C GLY A 267 16.57 14.55 2.00
N GLY A 268 16.02 15.04 0.88
CA GLY A 268 14.74 14.60 0.31
C GLY A 268 13.68 15.69 0.19
N LEU A 269 12.56 15.33 -0.42
CA LEU A 269 11.43 16.22 -0.76
C LEU A 269 10.76 16.86 0.47
N LEU A 270 10.79 16.18 1.62
CA LEU A 270 9.98 16.49 2.79
C LEU A 270 10.79 17.09 3.96
N THR A 271 11.96 17.62 3.69
CA THR A 271 12.89 18.14 4.72
C THR A 271 12.41 19.40 5.43
N VAL A 272 11.42 20.10 4.90
CA VAL A 272 10.88 21.34 5.49
C VAL A 272 9.49 21.08 6.06
N ASP A 273 9.39 20.86 7.36
CA ASP A 273 8.14 20.56 8.11
C ASP A 273 7.26 19.53 7.39
N GLY A 274 7.90 18.44 6.93
CA GLY A 274 7.26 17.43 6.12
C GLY A 274 6.74 16.23 6.90
N ALA A 275 5.75 15.53 6.32
CA ALA A 275 5.22 14.28 6.81
C ALA A 275 5.19 13.20 5.73
N SER A 276 5.65 11.98 6.08
CA SER A 276 5.69 10.79 5.21
C SER A 276 4.79 9.70 5.76
N ARG A 277 3.87 9.17 4.94
CA ARG A 277 2.81 8.24 5.37
C ARG A 277 2.65 7.07 4.39
N GLY A 278 2.88 5.83 4.86
CA GLY A 278 2.69 4.63 4.06
C GLY A 278 3.80 4.35 3.03
N ASN A 279 4.94 5.02 3.12
CA ASN A 279 5.99 4.99 2.11
C ASN A 279 7.09 3.97 2.40
N LEU A 280 7.82 3.54 1.35
CA LEU A 280 9.05 2.77 1.52
C LEU A 280 10.16 3.66 2.11
N PHE A 281 10.25 4.91 1.68
CA PHE A 281 11.31 5.87 2.05
C PHE A 281 10.74 7.10 2.76
N SER A 282 11.61 7.78 3.52
CA SER A 282 11.17 8.87 4.38
C SER A 282 11.01 10.22 3.68
N GLY A 283 11.71 10.45 2.58
CA GLY A 283 11.80 11.76 1.93
C GLY A 283 12.39 12.86 2.82
N GLY A 284 13.12 12.49 3.89
CA GLY A 284 13.65 13.45 4.86
C GLY A 284 12.62 14.04 5.82
N ALA A 285 11.39 13.49 5.89
CA ALA A 285 10.30 14.04 6.68
C ALA A 285 10.57 14.03 8.20
N ASP A 286 10.11 15.09 8.88
CA ASP A 286 10.15 15.18 10.35
C ASP A 286 9.17 14.21 11.01
N GLU A 287 7.99 14.07 10.43
CA GLU A 287 6.93 13.18 10.91
C GLU A 287 6.75 11.98 9.99
N GLN A 288 6.82 10.79 10.55
CA GLN A 288 6.83 9.54 9.79
C GLN A 288 5.89 8.51 10.43
N ALA A 289 5.02 7.89 9.62
CA ALA A 289 4.21 6.75 10.04
C ALA A 289 4.08 5.75 8.90
N LEU A 290 4.27 4.46 9.20
CA LEU A 290 4.28 3.37 8.21
C LEU A 290 5.40 3.53 7.16
N VAL A 291 6.52 4.12 7.52
CA VAL A 291 7.69 4.28 6.65
C VAL A 291 8.67 3.14 6.92
N LEU A 292 9.06 2.44 5.85
CA LEU A 292 9.80 1.20 5.96
C LEU A 292 11.29 1.44 6.27
N SER A 293 11.93 2.39 5.61
CA SER A 293 13.37 2.68 5.75
C SER A 293 13.81 3.06 7.16
N ILE A 294 12.88 3.53 7.99
CA ILE A 294 13.16 3.90 9.39
C ILE A 294 12.84 2.80 10.39
N ALA A 295 12.24 1.70 9.96
CA ALA A 295 11.81 0.62 10.86
C ALA A 295 12.98 -0.06 11.59
N THR A 296 14.21 0.09 11.09
CA THR A 296 15.45 -0.44 11.70
C THR A 296 16.05 0.48 12.77
N ARG A 297 15.67 1.76 12.82
CA ARG A 297 16.25 2.72 13.78
C ARG A 297 15.80 2.41 15.20
N ARG A 298 16.75 2.18 16.10
CA ARG A 298 16.53 1.85 17.52
C ARG A 298 16.15 3.07 18.39
N ARG A 299 15.04 2.95 19.06
CA ARG A 299 14.66 3.26 20.45
C ARG A 299 14.32 4.68 20.96
N ASN A 300 14.77 5.81 20.48
CA ASN A 300 14.47 7.09 21.18
C ASN A 300 13.50 8.06 20.45
N ARG A 301 13.15 7.82 19.19
CA ARG A 301 12.11 8.56 18.45
C ARG A 301 10.88 7.70 18.08
N GLU A 302 10.81 6.49 18.60
CA GLU A 302 9.83 5.47 18.21
C GLU A 302 8.38 5.79 18.52
N ASN A 303 8.12 6.69 19.46
CA ASN A 303 6.75 7.01 19.90
C ASN A 303 5.98 7.87 18.88
N ARG A 304 6.65 8.62 18.02
CA ARG A 304 5.99 9.51 17.04
C ARG A 304 5.46 8.77 15.82
N SER A 305 6.19 7.78 15.33
CA SER A 305 5.76 6.95 14.17
C SER A 305 4.47 6.15 14.45
N ARG A 306 4.20 5.83 15.71
CA ARG A 306 2.99 5.12 16.17
C ARG A 306 1.82 6.03 16.49
N ALA A 307 2.07 7.30 16.72
CA ALA A 307 1.03 8.23 17.18
C ALA A 307 -0.16 8.28 16.20
N GLY A 308 0.07 8.14 14.90
CA GLY A 308 -0.99 8.08 13.88
C GLY A 308 -1.90 6.85 14.03
N TYR A 309 -1.33 5.65 14.21
CA TYR A 309 -2.09 4.43 14.45
C TYR A 309 -2.88 4.50 15.75
N PHE A 310 -2.21 4.89 16.85
CA PHE A 310 -2.86 4.99 18.14
C PHE A 310 -3.94 6.07 18.14
N ALA A 311 -3.68 7.21 17.51
CA ALA A 311 -4.68 8.26 17.38
C ALA A 311 -5.93 7.81 16.61
N TYR A 312 -5.76 7.03 15.54
CA TYR A 312 -6.88 6.51 14.77
C TYR A 312 -7.66 5.43 15.53
N PHE A 313 -6.97 4.42 16.07
CA PHE A 313 -7.61 3.30 16.77
C PHE A 313 -7.98 3.59 18.22
N SER A 314 -7.51 4.69 18.80
CA SER A 314 -7.99 5.16 20.12
C SER A 314 -9.45 5.62 20.09
N ASP A 315 -10.01 5.86 18.90
CA ASP A 315 -11.44 6.04 18.71
C ASP A 315 -12.11 4.68 18.45
N PRO A 316 -12.93 4.17 19.38
CA PRO A 316 -13.59 2.86 19.23
C PRO A 316 -14.44 2.78 17.95
N ALA A 317 -15.05 3.88 17.51
CA ALA A 317 -15.86 3.91 16.30
C ALA A 317 -15.00 3.67 15.04
N ASN A 318 -13.78 4.20 15.00
CA ASN A 318 -12.85 3.95 13.90
C ASN A 318 -12.36 2.49 13.92
N ALA A 319 -12.01 1.98 15.11
CA ALA A 319 -11.56 0.60 15.27
C ALA A 319 -12.63 -0.40 14.80
N VAL A 320 -13.88 -0.20 15.22
CA VAL A 320 -15.00 -1.05 14.82
C VAL A 320 -15.29 -0.94 13.32
N ARG A 321 -15.32 0.27 12.77
CA ARG A 321 -15.54 0.51 11.34
C ARG A 321 -14.48 -0.22 10.50
N THR A 322 -13.21 -0.07 10.87
CA THR A 322 -12.10 -0.72 10.16
C THR A 322 -12.16 -2.24 10.33
N ALA A 323 -12.45 -2.76 11.52
CA ALA A 323 -12.61 -4.20 11.76
C ALA A 323 -13.74 -4.81 10.93
N MET A 324 -14.91 -4.17 10.90
CA MET A 324 -16.03 -4.64 10.07
C MET A 324 -15.73 -4.56 8.57
N SER A 325 -15.08 -3.48 8.14
CA SER A 325 -14.65 -3.33 6.75
C SER A 325 -13.60 -4.39 6.37
N PHE A 326 -12.71 -4.72 7.30
CA PHE A 326 -11.71 -5.78 7.16
C PHE A 326 -12.38 -7.14 6.96
N VAL A 327 -13.31 -7.53 7.84
CA VAL A 327 -14.06 -8.79 7.73
C VAL A 327 -14.86 -8.84 6.42
N ALA A 328 -15.52 -7.74 6.06
CA ALA A 328 -16.26 -7.63 4.81
C ALA A 328 -15.35 -7.76 3.57
N GLU A 329 -14.11 -7.24 3.64
CA GLU A 329 -13.14 -7.37 2.54
C GLU A 329 -12.61 -8.81 2.42
N VAL A 330 -12.33 -9.46 3.55
CA VAL A 330 -11.98 -10.89 3.57
C VAL A 330 -13.09 -11.74 2.93
N GLY A 331 -14.34 -11.53 3.35
CA GLY A 331 -15.50 -12.22 2.76
C GLY A 331 -15.67 -11.93 1.27
N ARG A 332 -15.41 -10.69 0.85
CA ARG A 332 -15.45 -10.27 -0.57
C ARG A 332 -14.38 -10.98 -1.38
N GLU A 333 -13.14 -11.04 -0.89
CA GLU A 333 -12.04 -11.74 -1.57
C GLU A 333 -12.36 -13.24 -1.74
N ILE A 334 -12.84 -13.89 -0.68
CA ILE A 334 -13.24 -15.30 -0.73
C ILE A 334 -14.35 -15.50 -1.79
N GLY A 335 -15.36 -14.63 -1.79
CA GLY A 335 -16.46 -14.68 -2.77
C GLY A 335 -15.98 -14.45 -4.20
N GLN A 336 -15.12 -13.47 -4.44
CA GLN A 336 -14.56 -13.15 -5.75
C GLN A 336 -13.66 -14.27 -6.27
N SER A 337 -12.76 -14.78 -5.44
CA SER A 337 -11.87 -15.90 -5.76
C SER A 337 -12.65 -17.18 -6.08
N THR A 338 -13.69 -17.48 -5.30
CA THR A 338 -14.59 -18.62 -5.53
C THR A 338 -15.35 -18.46 -6.85
N ARG A 339 -15.91 -17.27 -7.10
CA ARG A 339 -16.61 -16.99 -8.36
C ARG A 339 -15.68 -17.16 -9.56
N ALA A 340 -14.49 -16.55 -9.54
CA ALA A 340 -13.50 -16.68 -10.61
C ALA A 340 -13.11 -18.15 -10.87
N ARG A 341 -13.06 -18.96 -9.80
CA ARG A 341 -12.83 -20.41 -9.91
C ARG A 341 -13.99 -21.15 -10.56
N LEU A 342 -15.22 -20.87 -10.14
CA LEU A 342 -16.43 -21.51 -10.68
C LEU A 342 -16.69 -21.12 -12.12
N THR A 343 -16.45 -19.86 -12.50
CA THR A 343 -16.61 -19.37 -13.88
C THR A 343 -15.43 -19.68 -14.77
N LYS A 344 -14.40 -20.39 -14.27
CA LYS A 344 -13.17 -20.75 -15.00
C LYS A 344 -12.49 -19.54 -15.65
N GLN A 345 -12.55 -18.38 -15.01
CA GLN A 345 -11.94 -17.14 -15.52
C GLN A 345 -10.43 -17.34 -15.73
N ARG A 346 -9.92 -16.84 -16.86
CA ARG A 346 -8.49 -16.81 -17.20
C ARG A 346 -8.09 -15.40 -17.62
N PRO A 347 -6.84 -14.96 -17.39
CA PRO A 347 -5.82 -15.62 -16.58
C PRO A 347 -6.21 -15.70 -15.09
N ARG A 348 -5.64 -16.62 -14.35
CA ARG A 348 -5.93 -16.82 -12.93
C ARG A 348 -4.71 -17.33 -12.17
N ILE A 349 -4.45 -16.69 -11.04
CA ILE A 349 -3.45 -17.13 -10.05
C ILE A 349 -4.13 -17.64 -8.77
N LYS A 350 -3.34 -18.23 -7.87
CA LYS A 350 -3.85 -18.74 -6.60
C LYS A 350 -4.07 -17.59 -5.62
N ARG A 351 -5.32 -17.40 -5.20
CA ARG A 351 -5.77 -16.36 -4.25
C ARG A 351 -6.23 -17.00 -2.93
N GLY A 352 -5.49 -17.98 -2.40
CA GLY A 352 -5.84 -18.72 -1.19
C GLY A 352 -4.89 -18.47 -0.02
N GLY A 353 -5.07 -19.26 1.07
CA GLY A 353 -4.24 -19.16 2.28
C GLY A 353 -4.42 -17.83 3.00
N LEU A 354 -3.34 -17.11 3.27
CA LEU A 354 -3.36 -15.82 3.98
C LEU A 354 -3.70 -14.62 3.08
N TYR A 355 -3.80 -14.80 1.77
CA TYR A 355 -4.03 -13.67 0.83
C TYR A 355 -5.27 -12.83 1.16
N PRO A 356 -6.45 -13.39 1.51
CA PRO A 356 -7.61 -12.57 1.88
C PRO A 356 -7.34 -11.62 3.05
N LEU A 357 -6.51 -12.03 4.02
CA LEU A 357 -6.13 -11.19 5.16
C LEU A 357 -5.13 -10.10 4.75
N VAL A 358 -4.15 -10.45 3.92
CA VAL A 358 -3.15 -9.51 3.37
C VAL A 358 -3.84 -8.42 2.55
N ARG A 359 -4.74 -8.82 1.63
CA ARG A 359 -5.54 -7.88 0.84
C ARG A 359 -6.40 -6.98 1.72
N ALA A 360 -7.11 -7.54 2.71
CA ALA A 360 -7.94 -6.75 3.60
C ALA A 360 -7.10 -5.77 4.44
N PHE A 361 -5.88 -6.14 4.81
CA PHE A 361 -4.97 -5.23 5.49
C PHE A 361 -4.60 -4.04 4.60
N ALA A 362 -4.09 -4.27 3.39
CA ALA A 362 -3.67 -3.24 2.45
C ALA A 362 -4.84 -2.33 2.01
N THR A 363 -5.99 -2.93 1.68
CA THR A 363 -7.13 -2.19 1.11
C THR A 363 -8.03 -1.49 2.14
N VAL A 364 -7.93 -1.86 3.42
CA VAL A 364 -8.78 -1.30 4.48
C VAL A 364 -7.95 -0.66 5.58
N VAL A 365 -7.11 -1.45 6.28
CA VAL A 365 -6.42 -0.97 7.48
C VAL A 365 -5.41 0.12 7.12
N GLU A 366 -4.52 -0.17 6.19
CA GLU A 366 -3.45 0.73 5.77
C GLU A 366 -4.04 2.00 5.16
N ARG A 367 -4.97 1.88 4.21
CA ARG A 367 -5.68 3.01 3.62
C ARG A 367 -6.33 3.91 4.69
N ASP A 368 -7.10 3.34 5.62
CA ASP A 368 -7.84 4.13 6.61
C ASP A 368 -6.88 4.86 7.56
N VAL A 369 -5.77 4.22 7.93
CA VAL A 369 -4.75 4.82 8.79
C VAL A 369 -3.97 5.92 8.06
N VAL A 370 -3.55 5.67 6.82
CA VAL A 370 -2.81 6.65 6.00
C VAL A 370 -3.68 7.89 5.75
N VAL A 371 -4.93 7.71 5.32
CA VAL A 371 -5.87 8.82 5.08
C VAL A 371 -6.11 9.62 6.35
N ALA A 372 -6.29 8.96 7.50
CA ALA A 372 -6.46 9.65 8.78
C ALA A 372 -5.21 10.42 9.21
N ALA A 373 -4.02 9.87 8.94
CA ALA A 373 -2.75 10.54 9.21
C ALA A 373 -2.56 11.79 8.34
N VAL A 374 -2.83 11.70 7.02
CA VAL A 374 -2.79 12.84 6.09
C VAL A 374 -3.71 13.95 6.58
N MET A 375 -4.97 13.64 6.93
CA MET A 375 -5.91 14.62 7.48
C MET A 375 -5.39 15.23 8.79
N GLY A 376 -4.77 14.42 9.65
CA GLY A 376 -4.15 14.87 10.89
C GLY A 376 -3.02 15.88 10.65
N ASP A 377 -2.17 15.63 9.65
CA ASP A 377 -1.07 16.50 9.26
C ASP A 377 -1.57 17.81 8.66
N MET A 378 -2.58 17.76 7.80
CA MET A 378 -3.25 18.96 7.28
C MET A 378 -3.85 19.83 8.39
N LEU A 379 -4.50 19.19 9.38
CA LEU A 379 -5.04 19.89 10.56
C LEU A 379 -3.96 20.38 11.52
N ALA A 380 -2.76 19.82 11.48
CA ALA A 380 -1.58 20.33 12.17
C ALA A 380 -0.89 21.47 11.44
N GLY A 381 -1.27 21.74 10.18
CA GLY A 381 -0.72 22.82 9.36
C GLY A 381 0.63 22.49 8.72
N ARG A 382 0.95 21.20 8.48
CA ARG A 382 2.22 20.77 7.87
C ARG A 382 2.45 21.40 6.50
N THR A 383 3.71 21.68 6.18
CA THR A 383 4.11 22.30 4.91
C THR A 383 3.97 21.35 3.75
N ALA A 384 4.42 20.12 3.90
CA ALA A 384 4.34 19.07 2.88
C ALA A 384 3.93 17.73 3.49
N VAL A 385 3.04 17.01 2.81
CA VAL A 385 2.64 15.65 3.19
C VAL A 385 2.75 14.78 1.95
N TYR A 386 3.48 13.67 2.03
CA TYR A 386 3.50 12.65 0.98
C TYR A 386 2.95 11.34 1.54
N ALA A 387 1.96 10.79 0.86
CA ALA A 387 1.28 9.58 1.32
C ALA A 387 1.03 8.62 0.17
N ASP A 388 1.29 7.33 0.44
CA ASP A 388 1.05 6.25 -0.51
C ASP A 388 -0.19 5.43 -0.13
N LEU A 389 -1.02 5.13 -1.13
CA LEU A 389 -2.22 4.31 -1.04
C LEU A 389 -2.07 3.05 -1.89
N VAL A 390 -1.47 2.01 -1.34
CA VAL A 390 -1.07 0.75 -1.99
C VAL A 390 -2.23 -0.16 -2.42
N ALA A 391 -3.46 0.20 -2.07
CA ALA A 391 -4.63 -0.68 -2.20
C ALA A 391 -4.91 -1.16 -3.63
N TYR A 392 -4.67 -0.32 -4.64
CA TYR A 392 -4.95 -0.68 -6.03
C TYR A 392 -3.91 -1.64 -6.58
N ASP A 393 -2.64 -1.37 -6.35
CA ASP A 393 -1.53 -2.21 -6.81
C ASP A 393 -1.70 -3.66 -6.35
N GLU A 394 -1.92 -3.88 -5.04
CA GLU A 394 -2.14 -5.20 -4.45
C GLU A 394 -3.31 -5.96 -5.10
N VAL A 395 -4.44 -5.28 -5.34
CA VAL A 395 -5.60 -5.94 -5.94
C VAL A 395 -5.41 -6.20 -7.43
N ALA A 396 -4.76 -5.29 -8.14
CA ALA A 396 -4.51 -5.39 -9.56
C ALA A 396 -3.53 -6.52 -9.89
N HIS A 397 -2.50 -6.75 -9.07
CA HIS A 397 -1.62 -7.93 -9.18
C HIS A 397 -2.38 -9.25 -9.24
N HIS A 398 -3.44 -9.39 -8.45
CA HIS A 398 -4.16 -10.66 -8.30
C HIS A 398 -5.41 -10.78 -9.15
N SER A 399 -5.95 -9.65 -9.62
CA SER A 399 -7.23 -9.61 -10.35
C SER A 399 -7.11 -9.05 -11.75
N GLY A 400 -5.99 -8.39 -12.06
CA GLY A 400 -5.77 -7.61 -13.26
C GLY A 400 -6.17 -6.14 -13.12
N PRO A 401 -5.41 -5.22 -13.77
CA PRO A 401 -5.55 -3.78 -13.59
C PRO A 401 -6.90 -3.21 -14.05
N ARG A 402 -7.53 -3.83 -15.06
CA ARG A 402 -8.83 -3.42 -15.60
C ARG A 402 -10.00 -4.24 -15.07
N SER A 403 -9.79 -5.06 -14.04
CA SER A 403 -10.80 -5.94 -13.47
C SER A 403 -11.90 -5.18 -12.72
N ARG A 404 -13.05 -5.85 -12.50
CA ARG A 404 -14.11 -5.32 -11.64
C ARG A 404 -13.67 -5.13 -10.18
N ASP A 405 -12.72 -5.92 -9.72
CA ASP A 405 -12.19 -5.87 -8.36
C ASP A 405 -11.32 -4.64 -8.19
N ALA A 406 -10.39 -4.38 -9.12
CA ALA A 406 -9.58 -3.17 -9.18
C ALA A 406 -10.45 -1.90 -9.33
N ALA A 407 -11.49 -1.93 -10.17
CA ALA A 407 -12.45 -0.82 -10.33
C ALA A 407 -13.12 -0.42 -9.00
N LYS A 408 -13.46 -1.38 -8.13
CA LYS A 408 -14.02 -1.09 -6.81
C LYS A 408 -13.01 -0.45 -5.86
N VAL A 409 -11.73 -0.76 -6.03
CA VAL A 409 -10.68 -0.09 -5.26
C VAL A 409 -10.54 1.36 -5.71
N LEU A 410 -10.52 1.63 -7.02
CA LEU A 410 -10.50 3.00 -7.55
C LEU A 410 -11.64 3.86 -7.01
N GLN A 411 -12.86 3.32 -6.95
CA GLN A 411 -14.00 4.01 -6.33
C GLN A 411 -13.78 4.34 -4.84
N ARG A 412 -13.01 3.54 -4.12
CA ARG A 412 -12.70 3.80 -2.70
C ARG A 412 -11.58 4.82 -2.55
N LEU A 413 -10.59 4.78 -3.44
CA LEU A 413 -9.52 5.78 -3.50
C LEU A 413 -10.08 7.15 -3.84
N ASP A 414 -11.01 7.25 -4.79
CA ASP A 414 -11.70 8.51 -5.12
C ASP A 414 -12.49 9.08 -3.92
N ARG A 415 -13.14 8.21 -3.13
CA ARG A 415 -13.79 8.64 -1.88
C ARG A 415 -12.81 9.11 -0.81
N ALA A 416 -11.62 8.49 -0.74
CA ALA A 416 -10.56 8.95 0.15
C ALA A 416 -10.02 10.33 -0.29
N LEU A 417 -9.81 10.52 -1.60
CA LEU A 417 -9.45 11.81 -2.17
C LEU A 417 -10.50 12.88 -1.86
N ALA A 418 -11.79 12.59 -2.08
CA ALA A 418 -12.89 13.50 -1.73
C ALA A 418 -12.89 13.89 -0.26
N LEU A 419 -12.51 12.99 0.64
CA LEU A 419 -12.41 13.27 2.07
C LEU A 419 -11.23 14.20 2.37
N ILE A 420 -10.07 13.99 1.76
CA ILE A 420 -8.87 14.83 1.90
C ILE A 420 -9.16 16.24 1.36
N GLU A 421 -9.75 16.35 0.18
CA GLU A 421 -10.19 17.63 -0.43
C GLU A 421 -11.13 18.41 0.51
N ASN A 422 -12.12 17.74 1.08
CA ASN A 422 -13.05 18.39 2.02
C ASN A 422 -12.35 18.85 3.32
N VAL A 423 -11.32 18.13 3.79
CA VAL A 423 -10.54 18.55 4.97
C VAL A 423 -9.65 19.74 4.64
N ALA A 424 -9.13 19.83 3.41
CA ALA A 424 -8.35 20.97 2.94
C ALA A 424 -9.11 22.30 3.10
N GLU A 425 -10.42 22.32 2.86
CA GLU A 425 -11.27 23.51 3.04
C GLU A 425 -11.38 23.99 4.51
N HIS A 426 -11.12 23.10 5.47
CA HIS A 426 -11.28 23.37 6.92
C HIS A 426 -9.94 23.40 7.67
N ALA A 427 -8.82 23.20 6.97
CA ALA A 427 -7.49 23.22 7.56
C ALA A 427 -7.09 24.64 8.04
N PRO A 428 -6.13 24.79 8.98
CA PRO A 428 -5.68 26.08 9.49
C PRO A 428 -4.92 26.90 8.45
N ARG A 429 -4.42 26.28 7.37
CA ARG A 429 -3.81 26.88 6.18
C ARG A 429 -4.44 26.30 4.92
N PRO A 430 -4.43 27.02 3.78
CA PRO A 430 -4.90 26.44 2.52
C PRO A 430 -3.99 25.29 2.09
N TYR A 431 -4.57 24.25 1.46
CA TYR A 431 -3.81 23.13 0.91
C TYR A 431 -4.04 22.96 -0.58
N ARG A 432 -3.00 22.60 -1.28
CA ARG A 432 -3.03 22.13 -2.67
C ARG A 432 -2.83 20.63 -2.67
N VAL A 433 -3.72 19.91 -3.34
CA VAL A 433 -3.65 18.44 -3.41
C VAL A 433 -3.15 18.07 -4.80
N VAL A 434 -2.06 17.33 -4.84
CA VAL A 434 -1.50 16.72 -6.04
C VAL A 434 -1.73 15.22 -5.93
N VAL A 435 -2.31 14.61 -6.95
CA VAL A 435 -2.46 13.16 -7.02
C VAL A 435 -1.50 12.63 -8.08
N LEU A 436 -0.75 11.60 -7.74
CA LEU A 436 0.21 11.00 -8.66
C LEU A 436 0.17 9.47 -8.56
N SER A 437 0.78 8.82 -9.52
CA SER A 437 1.18 7.42 -9.38
C SER A 437 2.67 7.28 -9.67
N ASP A 438 3.26 6.25 -9.12
CA ASP A 438 4.68 5.92 -9.24
C ASP A 438 4.97 5.03 -10.45
N HIS A 439 4.04 4.17 -10.83
CA HIS A 439 4.02 3.34 -12.04
C HIS A 439 2.58 2.97 -12.40
N GLY A 440 2.39 2.25 -13.48
CA GLY A 440 1.15 1.60 -13.82
C GLY A 440 1.28 0.08 -13.71
N GLN A 441 0.32 -0.66 -14.27
CA GLN A 441 0.38 -2.11 -14.42
C GLN A 441 -0.07 -2.52 -15.81
N SER A 442 0.62 -3.48 -16.43
CA SER A 442 0.21 -4.13 -17.65
C SER A 442 -0.52 -5.43 -17.34
N PRO A 443 -1.65 -5.74 -18.04
CA PRO A 443 -2.34 -7.00 -17.89
C PRO A 443 -1.54 -8.14 -18.53
N GLY A 444 -1.88 -9.37 -18.18
CA GLY A 444 -1.35 -10.55 -18.86
C GLY A 444 -1.48 -11.80 -18.01
N GLU A 445 -0.89 -12.88 -18.48
CA GLU A 445 -0.80 -14.11 -17.74
C GLU A 445 0.62 -14.35 -17.21
N THR A 446 0.78 -15.36 -16.37
CA THR A 446 2.10 -15.71 -15.87
C THR A 446 2.87 -16.52 -16.90
N PHE A 447 4.17 -16.31 -16.98
CA PHE A 447 5.09 -17.11 -17.81
C PHE A 447 4.92 -18.62 -17.49
N GLN A 448 4.84 -18.97 -16.22
CA GLN A 448 4.59 -20.34 -15.79
C GLN A 448 3.22 -20.86 -16.23
N GLY A 449 2.19 -20.01 -16.24
CA GLY A 449 0.85 -20.40 -16.70
C GLY A 449 0.82 -20.76 -18.18
N ARG A 450 1.55 -20.00 -18.99
CA ARG A 450 1.61 -20.19 -20.45
C ARG A 450 2.52 -21.34 -20.87
N TYR A 451 3.70 -21.47 -20.27
CA TYR A 451 4.74 -22.41 -20.71
C TYR A 451 5.00 -23.59 -19.77
N GLY A 452 4.37 -23.61 -18.58
CA GLY A 452 4.52 -24.69 -17.61
C GLY A 452 5.85 -24.71 -16.85
N LEU A 453 6.75 -23.75 -17.10
CA LEU A 453 8.07 -23.61 -16.48
C LEU A 453 8.27 -22.16 -15.97
N THR A 454 9.13 -21.99 -14.99
CA THR A 454 9.52 -20.66 -14.50
C THR A 454 10.72 -20.13 -15.29
N LEU A 455 11.01 -18.81 -15.18
CA LEU A 455 12.26 -18.25 -15.70
C LEU A 455 13.48 -18.98 -15.12
N GLY A 456 13.45 -19.31 -13.82
CA GLY A 456 14.51 -20.08 -13.17
C GLY A 456 14.70 -21.48 -13.78
N ASP A 457 13.61 -22.15 -14.18
CA ASP A 457 13.68 -23.44 -14.86
C ASP A 457 14.29 -23.30 -16.28
N LEU A 458 13.91 -22.21 -16.99
CA LEU A 458 14.47 -21.90 -18.30
C LEU A 458 15.98 -21.63 -18.24
N VAL A 459 16.42 -20.82 -17.26
CA VAL A 459 17.84 -20.54 -17.02
C VAL A 459 18.61 -21.82 -16.68
N ARG A 460 18.06 -22.67 -15.80
CA ARG A 460 18.68 -23.95 -15.46
C ARG A 460 18.84 -24.86 -16.68
N ALA A 461 17.80 -24.93 -17.53
CA ALA A 461 17.87 -25.69 -18.78
C ALA A 461 18.97 -25.14 -19.70
N GLY A 462 19.04 -23.81 -19.90
CA GLY A 462 20.09 -23.17 -20.69
C GLY A 462 21.51 -23.37 -20.14
N CYS A 463 21.65 -23.50 -18.81
CA CYS A 463 22.90 -23.85 -18.15
C CYS A 463 23.24 -25.35 -18.19
N GLY A 464 22.39 -26.21 -18.76
CA GLY A 464 22.57 -27.66 -18.74
C GLY A 464 22.35 -28.28 -17.35
N LEU A 465 21.67 -27.58 -16.44
CA LEU A 465 21.38 -28.04 -15.08
C LEU A 465 20.05 -28.79 -15.02
N PRO A 466 19.88 -29.77 -14.10
CA PRO A 466 18.62 -30.48 -13.94
C PRO A 466 17.46 -29.53 -13.61
N VAL A 467 16.36 -29.64 -14.36
CA VAL A 467 15.13 -28.90 -14.07
C VAL A 467 14.26 -29.73 -13.13
N PRO A 468 13.81 -29.18 -11.98
CA PRO A 468 12.96 -29.92 -11.03
C PRO A 468 11.64 -30.33 -11.72
N ARG A 469 11.18 -31.59 -11.51
CA ARG A 469 9.91 -32.10 -12.08
C ARG A 469 8.66 -31.32 -11.61
N ARG A 470 8.77 -30.54 -10.54
CA ARG A 470 7.75 -29.58 -10.07
C ARG A 470 8.36 -28.19 -10.01
N ALA A 471 7.86 -27.30 -10.84
CA ALA A 471 8.27 -25.91 -10.80
C ALA A 471 8.17 -25.33 -9.38
N ARG A 472 9.24 -24.72 -8.89
CA ARG A 472 9.24 -23.99 -7.61
C ARG A 472 8.26 -22.84 -7.74
N ARG A 473 7.33 -22.74 -6.77
CA ARG A 473 6.35 -21.66 -6.75
C ARG A 473 7.05 -20.33 -6.49
N THR A 474 6.87 -19.39 -7.37
CA THR A 474 7.13 -17.97 -7.10
C THR A 474 6.01 -17.44 -6.21
N HIS A 475 6.33 -16.59 -5.23
CA HIS A 475 5.37 -16.15 -4.22
C HIS A 475 4.77 -14.81 -4.66
N SER A 476 3.47 -14.78 -4.97
CA SER A 476 2.72 -13.54 -5.12
C SER A 476 2.48 -12.84 -3.78
N GLY A 477 2.27 -11.55 -3.79
CA GLY A 477 1.99 -10.73 -2.60
C GLY A 477 3.17 -10.58 -1.64
N ALA A 478 4.41 -10.61 -2.15
CA ALA A 478 5.62 -10.39 -1.34
C ALA A 478 5.63 -8.99 -0.74
N GLU A 479 5.14 -8.00 -1.48
CA GLU A 479 5.08 -6.59 -1.09
C GLU A 479 4.13 -6.38 0.09
N ALA A 480 2.88 -6.76 -0.06
CA ALA A 480 1.89 -6.64 1.01
C ALA A 480 2.24 -7.48 2.24
N ARG A 481 2.87 -8.67 2.07
CA ARG A 481 3.37 -9.47 3.20
C ARG A 481 4.48 -8.75 3.97
N ALA A 482 5.36 -8.02 3.28
CA ALA A 482 6.39 -7.24 3.94
C ALA A 482 5.81 -6.05 4.70
N ALA A 483 4.83 -5.34 4.12
CA ALA A 483 4.10 -4.27 4.79
C ALA A 483 3.37 -4.78 6.05
N VAL A 484 2.67 -5.92 5.96
CA VAL A 484 2.03 -6.57 7.11
C VAL A 484 3.05 -6.99 8.17
N ARG A 485 4.20 -7.57 7.79
CA ARG A 485 5.27 -7.94 8.73
C ARG A 485 5.87 -6.72 9.42
N ALA A 486 6.11 -5.65 8.67
CA ALA A 486 6.61 -4.38 9.22
C ALA A 486 5.62 -3.78 10.22
N ALA A 487 4.32 -3.80 9.90
CA ALA A 487 3.25 -3.33 10.78
C ALA A 487 3.11 -4.19 12.06
N LEU A 488 3.27 -5.52 11.95
CA LEU A 488 3.15 -6.47 13.06
C LEU A 488 4.43 -6.65 13.88
N ARG A 489 5.55 -6.03 13.49
CA ARG A 489 6.86 -6.15 14.17
C ARG A 489 7.31 -7.58 14.47
N ARG A 490 7.02 -8.51 13.61
CA ARG A 490 7.69 -9.80 13.74
C ARG A 490 9.15 -9.62 13.33
N PRO A 491 10.12 -10.04 14.17
CA PRO A 491 11.53 -10.08 13.76
C PRO A 491 11.59 -10.83 12.44
N VAL A 492 12.37 -10.35 11.50
CA VAL A 492 12.68 -11.12 10.29
C VAL A 492 13.37 -12.39 10.79
N GLU A 493 12.65 -13.49 10.84
CA GLU A 493 13.25 -14.78 11.11
C GLU A 493 14.32 -15.01 10.04
N LYS A 494 15.54 -15.38 10.47
CA LYS A 494 16.66 -15.77 9.61
C LYS A 494 16.34 -16.97 8.69
N GLY A 495 15.08 -17.32 8.51
CA GLY A 495 14.57 -18.51 7.88
C GLY A 495 13.65 -18.36 6.67
N ASP A 496 13.33 -17.14 6.20
CA ASP A 496 12.64 -17.02 4.91
C ASP A 496 13.63 -17.45 3.82
N GLY A 497 13.32 -18.53 3.11
CA GLY A 497 14.22 -19.26 2.19
C GLY A 497 14.78 -18.49 0.99
N LEU A 498 14.67 -17.17 0.98
CA LEU A 498 15.39 -16.23 0.12
C LEU A 498 16.78 -15.84 0.71
N HIS A 499 17.10 -16.24 1.93
CA HIS A 499 18.35 -15.94 2.65
C HIS A 499 19.32 -17.11 2.73
N ARG A 500 19.16 -18.14 1.91
CA ARG A 500 20.31 -18.98 1.67
C ARG A 500 21.32 -18.08 0.92
N GLN A 501 22.38 -17.67 1.62
CA GLN A 501 23.61 -17.32 0.91
C GLN A 501 23.80 -18.42 -0.12
N PRO A 502 23.91 -18.08 -1.42
CA PRO A 502 24.21 -19.11 -2.41
C PRO A 502 25.45 -19.83 -1.89
N GLY A 503 25.31 -21.12 -1.64
CA GLY A 503 26.47 -21.92 -1.29
C GLY A 503 27.50 -21.69 -2.37
N ARG A 504 28.80 -21.71 -2.05
CA ARG A 504 29.95 -21.48 -2.96
C ARG A 504 29.99 -22.34 -4.23
N HIS A 505 28.86 -22.91 -4.69
CA HIS A 505 28.76 -23.80 -5.83
C HIS A 505 27.76 -23.25 -6.86
N SER A 506 28.28 -22.68 -7.91
CA SER A 506 27.90 -22.67 -9.35
C SER A 506 26.42 -22.61 -9.79
N GLU A 507 25.42 -22.47 -8.93
CA GLU A 507 24.04 -22.27 -9.38
C GLU A 507 23.73 -20.79 -9.60
N PRO A 508 23.17 -20.41 -10.77
CA PRO A 508 22.77 -19.02 -11.02
C PRO A 508 21.67 -18.58 -10.04
N VAL A 509 21.75 -17.36 -9.56
CA VAL A 509 20.67 -16.68 -8.81
C VAL A 509 19.73 -16.07 -9.83
N VAL A 510 18.49 -16.54 -9.86
CA VAL A 510 17.44 -16.00 -10.73
C VAL A 510 16.40 -15.32 -9.88
N LEU A 511 16.24 -14.01 -10.09
CA LEU A 511 15.27 -13.17 -9.40
C LEU A 511 14.27 -12.60 -10.39
N ALA A 512 13.00 -12.60 -10.02
CA ALA A 512 11.95 -11.99 -10.79
C ALA A 512 11.41 -10.73 -10.09
N SER A 513 11.06 -9.73 -10.87
CA SER A 513 10.41 -8.50 -10.47
C SER A 513 9.32 -8.19 -11.48
N GLY A 514 8.11 -8.74 -11.28
CA GLY A 514 7.03 -8.66 -12.24
C GLY A 514 7.40 -9.37 -13.56
N ASN A 515 7.49 -8.61 -14.64
CA ASN A 515 7.87 -9.09 -15.97
C ASN A 515 9.37 -8.84 -16.32
N LEU A 516 10.16 -8.48 -15.32
CA LEU A 516 11.61 -8.36 -15.43
C LEU A 516 12.29 -9.51 -14.68
N GLY A 517 13.26 -10.16 -15.33
CA GLY A 517 14.08 -11.22 -14.76
C GLY A 517 15.55 -10.81 -14.67
N LEU A 518 16.21 -11.21 -13.60
CA LEU A 518 17.62 -10.96 -13.35
C LEU A 518 18.33 -12.28 -13.09
N VAL A 519 19.44 -12.51 -13.78
CA VAL A 519 20.27 -13.70 -13.60
C VAL A 519 21.66 -13.25 -13.22
N SER A 520 22.16 -13.77 -12.09
CA SER A 520 23.50 -13.49 -11.62
C SER A 520 24.25 -14.78 -11.28
N PHE A 521 25.55 -14.80 -11.53
CA PHE A 521 26.47 -15.89 -11.19
C PHE A 521 27.31 -15.48 -9.97
N PRO A 522 26.94 -15.94 -8.77
CA PRO A 522 27.55 -15.47 -7.51
C PRO A 522 29.02 -15.85 -7.32
N ASP A 523 29.48 -16.87 -8.05
CA ASP A 523 30.86 -17.36 -8.03
C ASP A 523 31.82 -16.52 -8.87
N VAL A 524 31.31 -15.59 -9.69
CA VAL A 524 32.09 -14.63 -10.47
C VAL A 524 31.95 -13.25 -9.82
N PRO A 525 33.04 -12.61 -9.38
CA PRO A 525 32.98 -11.37 -8.60
C PRO A 525 32.60 -10.13 -9.42
N HIS A 526 32.78 -10.15 -10.73
CA HIS A 526 32.40 -9.07 -11.65
C HIS A 526 31.13 -9.39 -12.44
N ARG A 527 30.52 -8.39 -13.08
CA ARG A 527 29.45 -8.59 -14.05
C ARG A 527 30.03 -9.31 -15.28
N MET A 528 29.55 -10.53 -15.53
CA MET A 528 30.05 -11.36 -16.64
C MET A 528 29.75 -10.72 -18.00
N THR A 529 30.67 -10.92 -18.92
CA THR A 529 30.47 -10.56 -20.33
C THR A 529 29.71 -11.66 -21.06
N LYS A 530 29.14 -11.33 -22.23
CA LYS A 530 28.49 -12.26 -23.15
C LYS A 530 29.44 -13.40 -23.49
N GLU A 531 30.68 -13.08 -23.79
CA GLU A 531 31.75 -14.00 -24.19
C GLU A 531 32.07 -14.99 -23.04
N GLU A 532 32.15 -14.51 -21.80
CA GLU A 532 32.33 -15.35 -20.61
C GLU A 532 31.12 -16.26 -20.36
N ILE A 533 29.89 -15.73 -20.57
CA ILE A 533 28.65 -16.49 -20.42
C ILE A 533 28.56 -17.57 -21.49
N ASP A 534 28.86 -17.26 -22.77
CA ASP A 534 28.82 -18.20 -23.88
C ASP A 534 29.91 -19.28 -23.72
N ALA A 535 31.11 -18.92 -23.23
CA ALA A 535 32.16 -19.90 -22.95
C ALA A 535 31.75 -20.88 -21.85
N ARG A 536 31.03 -20.39 -20.81
CA ARG A 536 30.63 -21.20 -19.66
C ARG A 536 29.32 -21.98 -19.90
N HIS A 537 28.36 -21.35 -20.55
CA HIS A 537 27.00 -21.84 -20.78
C HIS A 537 26.55 -21.59 -22.23
N PRO A 538 27.08 -22.32 -23.23
CA PRO A 538 26.92 -22.01 -24.66
C PRO A 538 25.47 -21.93 -25.13
N ALA A 539 24.54 -22.60 -24.48
CA ALA A 539 23.13 -22.61 -24.83
C ALA A 539 22.28 -21.56 -24.12
N LEU A 540 22.79 -20.88 -23.07
CA LEU A 540 21.97 -20.07 -22.17
C LEU A 540 21.39 -18.85 -22.87
N LEU A 541 22.21 -17.99 -23.46
CA LEU A 541 21.75 -16.75 -24.09
C LEU A 541 20.84 -17.04 -25.28
N THR A 542 21.20 -18.03 -26.07
CA THR A 542 20.36 -18.48 -27.22
C THR A 542 19.01 -19.04 -26.74
N THR A 543 19.00 -19.82 -25.64
CA THR A 543 17.76 -20.35 -25.05
C THR A 543 16.85 -19.24 -24.56
N LEU A 544 17.42 -18.22 -23.89
CA LEU A 544 16.65 -17.08 -23.40
C LEU A 544 16.12 -16.21 -24.53
N ALA A 545 16.98 -15.76 -25.44
CA ALA A 545 16.64 -14.83 -26.50
C ALA A 545 15.62 -15.41 -27.52
N ASN A 546 15.65 -16.71 -27.78
CA ASN A 546 14.70 -17.36 -28.69
C ASN A 546 13.44 -17.92 -28.03
N HIS A 547 13.31 -17.78 -26.72
CA HIS A 547 12.09 -18.24 -26.01
C HIS A 547 10.92 -17.31 -26.33
N PRO A 548 9.75 -17.78 -26.79
CA PRO A 548 8.64 -16.93 -27.23
C PRO A 548 8.00 -16.10 -26.10
N GLY A 549 8.32 -16.38 -24.85
CA GLY A 549 7.90 -15.59 -23.68
C GLY A 549 8.91 -14.53 -23.25
N VAL A 550 10.02 -14.37 -23.95
CA VAL A 550 11.05 -13.37 -23.73
C VAL A 550 11.00 -12.36 -24.87
N GLY A 551 10.98 -11.08 -24.56
CA GLY A 551 11.00 -10.00 -25.54
C GLY A 551 12.43 -9.66 -25.96
N PHE A 552 13.30 -9.43 -24.97
CA PHE A 552 14.72 -9.20 -25.19
C PHE A 552 15.55 -9.53 -23.94
N VAL A 553 16.85 -9.64 -24.16
CA VAL A 553 17.84 -9.88 -23.11
C VAL A 553 18.93 -8.82 -23.22
N LEU A 554 19.33 -8.23 -22.08
CA LEU A 554 20.48 -7.32 -22.01
C LEU A 554 21.65 -8.00 -21.32
N VAL A 555 22.81 -7.96 -21.95
CA VAL A 555 24.09 -8.46 -21.43
C VAL A 555 25.20 -7.43 -21.65
N ARG A 556 26.31 -7.60 -20.96
CA ARG A 556 27.56 -6.87 -21.25
C ARG A 556 28.38 -7.66 -22.25
N SER A 557 28.98 -7.02 -23.24
CA SER A 557 29.95 -7.59 -24.18
C SER A 557 31.32 -6.95 -23.98
N GLU A 558 32.38 -7.69 -24.24
CA GLU A 558 33.76 -7.17 -24.23
C GLU A 558 34.00 -6.21 -25.40
N GLU A 559 33.41 -6.51 -26.57
CA GLU A 559 33.61 -5.74 -27.79
C GLU A 559 32.73 -4.50 -27.88
N HIS A 560 31.44 -4.62 -27.43
CA HIS A 560 30.41 -3.61 -27.68
C HIS A 560 29.91 -2.91 -26.41
N GLY A 561 30.43 -3.20 -25.22
CA GLY A 561 29.90 -2.72 -23.96
C GLY A 561 28.55 -3.39 -23.63
N GLY A 562 27.42 -2.69 -23.82
CA GLY A 562 26.10 -3.29 -23.67
C GLY A 562 25.57 -3.86 -24.98
N VAL A 563 24.86 -4.99 -24.91
CA VAL A 563 24.22 -5.61 -26.08
C VAL A 563 22.84 -6.11 -25.72
N VAL A 564 21.86 -5.78 -26.57
CA VAL A 564 20.50 -6.30 -26.54
C VAL A 564 20.39 -7.49 -27.50
N LEU A 565 19.99 -8.63 -26.96
CA LEU A 565 19.76 -9.85 -27.71
C LEU A 565 18.25 -10.09 -27.91
N GLY A 566 17.87 -10.49 -29.11
CA GLY A 566 16.50 -10.86 -29.46
C GLY A 566 16.43 -12.21 -30.14
N ALA A 567 15.23 -12.59 -30.59
CA ALA A 567 14.98 -13.82 -31.30
C ALA A 567 15.72 -13.86 -32.63
N HIS A 568 15.96 -15.08 -33.14
CA HIS A 568 16.59 -15.35 -34.42
C HIS A 568 18.02 -14.81 -34.57
N GLY A 569 18.75 -14.72 -33.46
CA GLY A 569 20.11 -14.22 -33.42
C GLY A 569 20.23 -12.70 -33.60
N ALA A 570 19.16 -11.96 -33.36
CA ALA A 570 19.21 -10.50 -33.32
C ALA A 570 20.12 -10.04 -32.19
N GLU A 571 21.09 -9.20 -32.53
CA GLU A 571 22.07 -8.64 -31.62
C GLU A 571 22.24 -7.16 -31.95
N LEU A 572 22.06 -6.28 -30.96
CA LEU A 572 22.09 -4.84 -31.13
C LEU A 572 22.90 -4.19 -30.02
N PRO A 573 24.06 -3.60 -30.34
CA PRO A 573 24.84 -2.81 -29.37
C PRO A 573 24.02 -1.66 -28.77
N VAL A 574 24.16 -1.43 -27.49
CA VAL A 574 23.49 -0.33 -26.78
C VAL A 574 23.90 1.04 -27.36
N ALA A 575 25.10 1.16 -27.87
CA ALA A 575 25.60 2.35 -28.56
C ALA A 575 24.84 2.68 -29.86
N GLU A 576 24.21 1.71 -30.51
CA GLU A 576 23.46 1.88 -31.76
C GLU A 576 21.96 2.06 -31.59
N LEU A 577 21.46 2.13 -30.34
CA LEU A 577 20.01 2.20 -30.07
C LEU A 577 19.34 3.49 -30.56
N ASP A 578 20.09 4.55 -30.84
CA ASP A 578 19.53 5.79 -31.39
C ASP A 578 19.17 5.63 -32.89
N ASP A 579 19.94 4.81 -33.62
CA ASP A 579 19.75 4.59 -35.06
C ASP A 579 18.88 3.35 -35.32
N LYS A 580 18.89 2.37 -34.45
CA LYS A 580 18.23 1.07 -34.64
C LYS A 580 17.48 0.67 -33.38
N GLN A 581 16.29 0.17 -33.57
CA GLN A 581 15.47 -0.31 -32.43
C GLN A 581 15.54 -1.84 -32.27
N GLY A 582 15.71 -2.60 -33.34
CA GLY A 582 15.84 -4.06 -33.30
C GLY A 582 14.83 -4.76 -32.40
N PRO A 583 15.27 -5.56 -31.43
CA PRO A 583 14.37 -6.26 -30.49
C PRO A 583 13.54 -5.33 -29.59
N LEU A 584 13.87 -4.04 -29.53
CA LEU A 584 13.18 -3.05 -28.70
C LEU A 584 12.01 -2.34 -29.40
N ALA A 585 11.81 -2.55 -30.71
CA ALA A 585 10.87 -1.81 -31.56
C ALA A 585 9.43 -1.80 -31.01
N ASP A 586 8.97 -2.91 -30.46
CA ASP A 586 7.60 -3.05 -29.95
C ASP A 586 7.37 -2.38 -28.60
N PHE A 587 8.43 -2.04 -27.86
CA PHE A 587 8.33 -1.53 -26.48
C PHE A 587 8.06 -0.02 -26.38
N GLY A 588 8.07 0.67 -27.51
CA GLY A 588 7.69 2.08 -27.62
C GLY A 588 8.81 3.09 -27.36
N PRO A 589 8.50 4.38 -27.34
CA PRO A 589 9.50 5.44 -27.23
C PRO A 589 10.18 5.46 -25.86
N GLY A 590 11.48 5.86 -25.84
CA GLY A 590 12.29 5.99 -24.62
C GLY A 590 12.81 4.66 -24.05
N VAL A 591 12.53 3.53 -24.72
CA VAL A 591 13.05 2.23 -24.29
C VAL A 591 14.58 2.17 -24.42
N ALA A 592 15.15 2.79 -25.44
CA ALA A 592 16.59 2.86 -25.65
C ALA A 592 17.31 3.53 -24.45
N ASP A 593 16.79 4.67 -24.00
CA ASP A 593 17.33 5.41 -22.86
C ASP A 593 17.21 4.63 -21.56
N ALA A 594 16.05 3.98 -21.34
CA ALA A 594 15.82 3.13 -20.18
C ALA A 594 16.80 1.94 -20.12
N VAL A 595 17.06 1.30 -21.28
CA VAL A 595 18.03 0.20 -21.38
C VAL A 595 19.45 0.70 -21.17
N ARG A 596 19.83 1.81 -21.80
CA ARG A 596 21.16 2.45 -21.66
C ARG A 596 21.43 2.81 -20.21
N ARG A 597 20.48 3.50 -19.55
CA ARG A 597 20.56 3.87 -18.15
C ARG A 597 20.74 2.66 -17.23
N THR A 598 19.90 1.63 -17.38
CA THR A 598 20.00 0.43 -16.54
C THR A 598 21.29 -0.34 -16.81
N HIS A 599 21.77 -0.37 -18.08
CA HIS A 599 23.06 -0.99 -18.40
C HIS A 599 24.22 -0.35 -17.63
N SER A 600 24.20 0.96 -17.43
CA SER A 600 25.25 1.70 -16.73
C SER A 600 25.30 1.51 -15.22
N PHE A 601 24.27 0.91 -14.60
CA PHE A 601 24.23 0.72 -13.16
C PHE A 601 25.29 -0.29 -12.68
N PRO A 602 26.00 0.01 -11.59
CA PRO A 602 27.00 -0.88 -10.99
C PRO A 602 26.46 -2.27 -10.64
N HIS A 603 25.23 -2.33 -10.09
CA HIS A 603 24.61 -3.58 -9.65
C HIS A 603 23.62 -4.20 -10.67
N THR A 604 23.73 -3.85 -11.94
CA THR A 604 23.01 -4.56 -12.99
C THR A 604 23.44 -6.01 -13.05
N ALA A 605 22.50 -6.93 -13.11
CA ALA A 605 22.76 -8.37 -13.16
C ALA A 605 23.58 -8.78 -14.40
N ASP A 606 24.16 -9.97 -14.37
CA ASP A 606 24.90 -10.51 -15.52
C ASP A 606 24.02 -10.59 -16.76
N ILE A 607 22.75 -11.00 -16.56
CA ILE A 607 21.75 -11.06 -17.63
C ILE A 607 20.46 -10.41 -17.12
N MET A 608 19.93 -9.44 -17.86
CA MET A 608 18.61 -8.87 -17.66
C MET A 608 17.66 -9.41 -18.72
N VAL A 609 16.48 -9.87 -18.31
CA VAL A 609 15.50 -10.51 -19.20
C VAL A 609 14.19 -9.76 -19.10
N ASN A 610 13.78 -9.07 -20.15
CA ASN A 610 12.44 -8.50 -20.24
C ASN A 610 11.48 -9.50 -20.91
N SER A 611 10.30 -9.67 -20.36
CA SER A 611 9.32 -10.60 -20.95
C SER A 611 8.78 -10.10 -22.29
N TRP A 612 8.15 -11.03 -23.01
CA TRP A 612 7.38 -10.71 -24.21
C TRP A 612 6.29 -9.66 -23.93
N TYR A 613 6.04 -8.83 -24.92
CA TYR A 613 5.03 -7.79 -24.91
C TYR A 613 4.18 -7.84 -26.17
N ASP A 614 2.86 -7.70 -26.04
CA ASP A 614 1.92 -7.52 -27.14
C ASP A 614 1.46 -6.06 -27.23
N PRO A 615 1.93 -5.28 -28.22
CA PRO A 615 1.52 -3.88 -28.36
C PRO A 615 0.03 -3.69 -28.65
N ALA A 616 -0.64 -4.66 -29.27
CA ALA A 616 -2.06 -4.57 -29.65
C ALA A 616 -2.98 -4.68 -28.44
N GLU A 617 -2.70 -5.62 -27.54
CA GLU A 617 -3.50 -5.86 -26.33
C GLU A 617 -2.91 -5.16 -25.08
N GLY A 618 -1.66 -4.71 -25.16
CA GLY A 618 -0.91 -4.15 -24.05
C GLY A 618 -0.54 -5.17 -22.98
N GLU A 619 -0.46 -6.46 -23.36
CA GLU A 619 -0.20 -7.57 -22.45
C GLU A 619 1.29 -7.89 -22.31
N VAL A 620 1.70 -8.29 -21.11
CA VAL A 620 3.04 -8.82 -20.80
C VAL A 620 2.94 -10.19 -20.14
N LEU A 621 4.06 -10.90 -20.02
CA LEU A 621 4.12 -12.16 -19.27
C LEU A 621 4.84 -11.94 -17.95
N ALA A 622 4.14 -12.11 -16.83
CA ALA A 622 4.76 -12.02 -15.53
C ALA A 622 5.64 -13.24 -15.23
N PHE A 623 6.87 -13.02 -14.81
CA PHE A 623 7.74 -14.07 -14.27
C PHE A 623 7.36 -14.45 -12.83
N GLU A 624 6.55 -13.63 -12.17
CA GLU A 624 5.94 -13.88 -10.87
C GLU A 624 4.46 -14.32 -11.00
N GLU A 625 3.84 -14.79 -9.93
CA GLU A 625 2.42 -15.14 -9.90
C GLU A 625 1.54 -13.88 -9.84
N GLN A 626 1.47 -13.11 -10.94
CA GLN A 626 0.72 -11.86 -11.07
C GLN A 626 -0.07 -11.84 -12.38
N ILE A 627 -1.28 -11.27 -12.36
CA ILE A 627 -2.12 -11.01 -13.55
C ILE A 627 -1.96 -9.56 -14.01
N GLY A 628 -1.87 -8.61 -13.10
CA GLY A 628 -1.36 -7.27 -13.33
C GLY A 628 0.11 -7.27 -12.98
N SER A 629 0.97 -6.85 -13.88
CA SER A 629 2.41 -6.90 -13.69
C SER A 629 3.06 -5.56 -14.01
N HIS A 630 4.11 -5.27 -13.28
CA HIS A 630 5.01 -4.14 -13.50
C HIS A 630 6.44 -4.54 -13.12
N GLY A 631 7.41 -3.71 -13.45
CA GLY A 631 8.81 -3.93 -13.10
C GLY A 631 9.74 -4.04 -14.27
N GLY A 632 9.18 -4.31 -15.47
CA GLY A 632 9.89 -4.28 -16.74
C GLY A 632 9.34 -3.23 -17.69
N LEU A 633 9.62 -3.40 -18.97
CA LEU A 633 9.10 -2.59 -20.07
C LEU A 633 7.90 -3.27 -20.74
N GLY A 634 7.09 -2.46 -21.40
CA GLY A 634 5.93 -2.87 -22.20
C GLY A 634 4.59 -2.48 -21.55
N GLY A 635 3.73 -1.81 -22.32
CA GLY A 635 2.37 -1.46 -21.94
C GLY A 635 2.22 -0.32 -20.94
N SER A 636 1.15 -0.36 -20.18
CA SER A 636 0.74 0.72 -19.27
C SER A 636 1.59 0.83 -18.00
N GLN A 637 2.41 -0.17 -17.68
CA GLN A 637 3.22 -0.17 -16.46
C GLN A 637 4.21 1.00 -16.39
N ALA A 638 4.77 1.39 -17.52
CA ALA A 638 5.72 2.49 -17.61
C ALA A 638 5.06 3.87 -17.80
N LYS A 639 3.73 3.97 -17.71
CA LYS A 639 2.97 5.21 -17.95
C LYS A 639 2.13 5.62 -16.75
N PRO A 640 2.73 6.09 -15.66
CA PRO A 640 2.06 6.73 -14.56
C PRO A 640 1.56 8.14 -14.91
N PHE A 641 1.01 8.85 -13.91
CA PHE A 641 0.45 10.18 -14.11
C PHE A 641 0.79 11.15 -12.97
N LEU A 642 0.64 12.43 -13.26
CA LEU A 642 0.69 13.54 -12.33
C LEU A 642 -0.55 14.42 -12.55
N LEU A 643 -1.44 14.47 -11.56
CA LEU A 643 -2.64 15.27 -11.52
C LEU A 643 -2.41 16.46 -10.58
N SER A 644 -2.20 17.65 -11.12
CA SER A 644 -1.78 18.82 -10.36
C SER A 644 -2.69 20.03 -10.57
N PRO A 645 -2.89 20.86 -9.52
CA PRO A 645 -3.62 22.12 -9.66
C PRO A 645 -3.03 23.04 -10.73
N HIS A 646 -3.88 23.72 -11.49
CA HIS A 646 -3.44 24.76 -12.46
C HIS A 646 -2.75 25.96 -11.80
N THR A 647 -2.84 26.09 -10.48
CA THR A 647 -2.14 27.12 -9.71
C THR A 647 -0.64 26.88 -9.59
N PHE A 648 -0.17 25.70 -9.92
CA PHE A 648 1.25 25.39 -10.07
C PHE A 648 1.74 25.63 -11.49
N SER A 649 3.03 25.91 -11.66
CA SER A 649 3.66 25.92 -12.97
C SER A 649 3.47 24.58 -13.68
N PRO A 650 3.49 24.52 -15.02
CA PRO A 650 3.45 23.28 -15.77
C PRO A 650 4.57 22.32 -15.33
N PRO A 651 4.33 21.01 -15.30
CA PRO A 651 5.39 20.04 -14.96
C PRO A 651 6.56 20.09 -15.93
N VAL A 652 6.26 20.19 -17.21
CA VAL A 652 7.19 20.32 -18.34
C VAL A 652 6.71 21.43 -19.28
N GLU A 653 7.55 21.88 -20.18
CA GLU A 653 7.19 22.79 -21.25
C GLU A 653 6.28 22.11 -22.28
N ASP A 654 5.56 22.90 -23.08
CA ASP A 654 4.63 22.38 -24.07
C ASP A 654 5.38 21.55 -25.13
N GLY A 655 4.99 20.29 -25.26
CA GLY A 655 5.56 19.35 -26.21
C GLY A 655 6.70 18.49 -25.64
N GLU A 656 7.11 18.71 -24.41
CA GLU A 656 8.11 17.86 -23.74
C GLU A 656 7.47 16.72 -22.97
N ASP A 657 8.16 15.58 -22.93
CA ASP A 657 7.79 14.43 -22.12
C ASP A 657 8.39 14.52 -20.71
N LEU A 658 7.59 14.23 -19.70
CA LEU A 658 8.07 14.06 -18.34
C LEU A 658 8.63 12.63 -18.19
N VAL A 659 9.95 12.49 -18.05
CA VAL A 659 10.62 11.18 -17.99
C VAL A 659 11.44 11.06 -16.72
N GLY A 660 11.26 9.93 -16.02
CA GLY A 660 12.03 9.57 -14.85
C GLY A 660 11.51 10.15 -13.54
N ALA A 661 11.61 9.35 -12.49
CA ALA A 661 11.18 9.71 -11.13
C ALA A 661 11.99 10.90 -10.55
N GLU A 662 13.24 11.04 -10.95
CA GLU A 662 14.12 12.16 -10.59
C GLU A 662 13.62 13.48 -11.16
N HIS A 663 13.06 13.47 -12.37
CA HIS A 663 12.45 14.65 -12.95
C HIS A 663 11.15 15.02 -12.24
N VAL A 664 10.33 14.02 -11.88
CA VAL A 664 9.16 14.24 -11.02
C VAL A 664 9.57 14.89 -9.71
N HIS A 665 10.64 14.42 -9.05
CA HIS A 665 11.18 15.06 -7.84
C HIS A 665 11.46 16.55 -8.03
N ARG A 666 12.16 16.93 -9.12
CA ARG A 666 12.46 18.35 -9.42
C ARG A 666 11.19 19.17 -9.59
N VAL A 667 10.18 18.62 -10.25
CA VAL A 667 8.87 19.27 -10.42
C VAL A 667 8.18 19.47 -9.06
N LEU A 668 8.10 18.44 -8.23
CA LEU A 668 7.45 18.55 -6.92
C LEU A 668 8.20 19.50 -5.99
N ARG A 669 9.52 19.50 -6.03
CA ARG A 669 10.38 20.41 -5.26
C ARG A 669 10.17 21.87 -5.71
N ARG A 670 10.09 22.12 -7.02
CA ARG A 670 9.76 23.44 -7.58
C ARG A 670 8.41 23.92 -7.07
N TRP A 671 7.37 23.09 -7.08
CA TRP A 671 6.05 23.46 -6.58
C TRP A 671 6.02 23.73 -5.07
N LEU A 672 6.76 22.97 -4.28
CA LEU A 672 6.92 23.30 -2.86
C LEU A 672 7.58 24.68 -2.68
N ARG A 673 8.56 25.01 -3.51
CA ARG A 673 9.23 26.31 -3.47
C ARG A 673 8.32 27.45 -3.93
N GLU A 674 7.46 27.23 -4.94
CA GLU A 674 6.43 28.20 -5.37
C GLU A 674 5.47 28.54 -4.22
N CYS A 675 5.13 27.56 -3.38
CA CYS A 675 4.24 27.76 -2.24
C CYS A 675 4.92 28.42 -1.04
N ASN A 676 6.15 28.00 -0.74
CA ASN A 676 6.78 28.27 0.55
C ASN A 676 8.04 29.14 0.43
N GLY A 677 8.46 29.50 -0.78
CA GLY A 677 9.61 30.37 -1.01
C GLY A 677 10.97 29.67 -0.82
N PRO A 678 12.05 30.48 -0.67
CA PRO A 678 13.43 29.99 -0.71
C PRO A 678 13.85 29.09 0.45
N GLN A 679 13.04 28.98 1.49
CA GLN A 679 13.26 28.01 2.58
C GLN A 679 13.20 26.54 2.12
N VAL A 680 12.53 26.27 0.99
CA VAL A 680 12.59 24.98 0.32
C VAL A 680 13.82 25.00 -0.59
N PRO A 681 14.82 24.12 -0.37
CA PRO A 681 16.02 24.10 -1.19
C PRO A 681 15.71 23.74 -2.65
N LEU A 682 16.53 24.17 -3.59
CA LEU A 682 16.46 23.67 -4.98
C LEU A 682 16.82 22.19 -4.99
N ALA A 683 16.26 21.42 -5.91
CA ALA A 683 16.74 20.09 -6.18
C ALA A 683 18.15 20.17 -6.76
N ALA A 684 19.03 19.24 -6.35
CA ALA A 684 20.33 19.13 -6.99
C ALA A 684 20.14 18.83 -8.48
N GLU A 685 20.88 19.52 -9.33
CA GLU A 685 20.99 19.14 -10.73
C GLU A 685 21.82 17.86 -10.80
N PRO A 686 21.41 16.86 -11.61
CA PRO A 686 22.26 15.71 -11.81
C PRO A 686 23.59 16.21 -12.41
N GLU A 687 24.70 15.86 -11.78
CA GLU A 687 25.98 15.99 -12.48
C GLU A 687 25.86 15.15 -13.76
N GLU A 688 25.96 15.80 -14.91
CA GLU A 688 26.15 15.09 -16.18
C GLU A 688 27.45 14.30 -16.06
N HIS A 689 27.34 13.08 -15.59
CA HIS A 689 28.46 12.15 -15.70
C HIS A 689 28.59 11.85 -17.20
N ALA A 690 29.55 12.52 -17.80
CA ALA A 690 30.03 12.22 -19.13
C ALA A 690 30.16 10.71 -19.28
N ALA A 691 29.49 10.18 -20.31
CA ALA A 691 29.39 8.76 -20.69
C ALA A 691 30.77 8.11 -20.88
#